data_40b510db1377b59f09df84f6a9bf6309
#
_entry.id   40b510db1377b59f09df84f6a9bf6309
#
_cell.length_a   1.000
_cell.length_b   1.000
_cell.length_c   1.000
_cell.angle_alpha   90.00
_cell.angle_beta   90.00
_cell.angle_gamma   90.00
#
_symmetry.space_group_name_H-M   'P 1'
#
loop_
_entity.id
_entity.type
_entity.pdbx_description
1 polymer ?
#
loop_
_entity_poly.entity_id
_entity_poly.type
_entity_poly.pdbx_seq_one_letter_code
_entity_poly.pdbx_strand_id
1 'polypeptide(L)'
;MTVTETDAPATDPTRVRAPQPMTAVDPPREKRRRRGGLSIQSKLLIMLLAVSVVSATIVGIIGYVSGRESLRASALDQLTTIRELRVHELETSMASLQRGVQLDSRNLSAQTASKALNAAWDELQSRELTPEQAEELEGYYAETFIPRLEERSGDAYSDTAFIPASNAGKWVQYHFTAQHDDFEDALHDDDGGDGTSFSAASTQYGDYLSRLVEQVGYEDLLMLNLDGDVVYSAYKGVDLGTNLDDGPFRDSLLADAYREVVASNSVNAVRTTDFERWIPSLNVPSYWVLSPIGNDSQITGVLAVQMSIDTVNDILTGGEQWAEQGLGQTGEVYVAGHDKLMRSISRELVEDPEQYEKDVVSAGTPPATAARAVEVAGTTLIQPVDTYSVNQALMGRTGTAVADSYLGLESIVAYSPIEVNGLNWVAVAHITTAEAFAPVADFTRNLVLSLLAIIVAVSLLSLLLAQTFTRPVRRLVEAVRRLAGGDLAVQVPAGSRDEFGDLGNAFNDMAASLRIKQDLIDEQRVENERLLHTLMPGSVAERYKQGEETIAEEHDNVSVVFAELVGFDDYARDLTGAEEIAQLNALMRGFDDAASKAGVERVRTLRGGYLASSGLIVPRVDNVRRAVEFAREMRAVVQRFNAQNGTELDLRAGVDTGTVTSGLVARTSLAYDLWGDAVNLAYRMRAATDQPGVFVSQAVRDRLREAYAFTEAGTVDLQGTTQTVWRVE
;
A
#
# COMPACT_ATOMS: atom_id res chain seq x y z
N MET A 1 -61.91 -41.79 1.46
CA MET A 1 -63.32 -41.59 1.83
C MET A 1 -63.99 -40.92 0.66
N THR A 2 -64.75 -41.73 0.02
CA THR A 2 -66.09 -41.58 -0.60
C THR A 2 -66.12 -40.74 -1.88
N VAL A 3 -66.17 -41.34 -3.09
CA VAL A 3 -67.26 -42.12 -3.75
C VAL A 3 -68.51 -41.23 -3.92
N THR A 4 -68.90 -40.99 -5.12
CA THR A 4 -69.93 -41.65 -5.94
C THR A 4 -70.19 -40.83 -7.24
N GLU A 5 -70.09 -41.38 -8.45
CA GLU A 5 -71.09 -42.18 -9.15
C GLU A 5 -72.42 -41.45 -9.38
N THR A 6 -72.98 -41.33 -10.51
CA THR A 6 -73.69 -42.06 -11.55
C THR A 6 -74.56 -41.02 -12.30
N ASP A 7 -75.04 -41.06 -13.47
CA ASP A 7 -75.57 -42.11 -14.29
C ASP A 7 -75.96 -41.58 -15.72
N ALA A 8 -75.96 -42.40 -16.68
CA ALA A 8 -76.62 -42.21 -18.03
C ALA A 8 -78.07 -42.61 -17.94
N PRO A 9 -78.95 -42.35 -18.92
CA PRO A 9 -79.20 -43.26 -20.07
C PRO A 9 -79.64 -42.58 -21.37
N ALA A 10 -79.32 -43.08 -22.47
CA ALA A 10 -79.91 -44.09 -23.43
C ALA A 10 -81.16 -43.74 -24.28
N THR A 11 -80.99 -44.10 -25.54
CA THR A 11 -81.97 -44.60 -26.61
C THR A 11 -82.74 -43.63 -27.50
N ASP A 12 -82.39 -43.56 -28.77
CA ASP A 12 -82.88 -44.31 -29.97
C ASP A 12 -84.28 -43.97 -30.47
N PRO A 13 -84.70 -44.33 -31.70
CA PRO A 13 -84.16 -44.15 -33.07
C PRO A 13 -85.22 -43.63 -34.12
N THR A 14 -84.73 -43.57 -35.35
CA THR A 14 -85.48 -43.61 -36.61
C THR A 14 -86.44 -42.46 -37.07
N ARG A 15 -86.11 -41.87 -38.22
CA ARG A 15 -86.98 -41.84 -39.43
C ARG A 15 -86.21 -41.38 -40.67
N VAL A 16 -86.35 -42.23 -41.65
CA VAL A 16 -85.94 -42.06 -43.04
C VAL A 16 -86.79 -41.02 -43.74
N ARG A 17 -86.21 -40.21 -44.64
CA ARG A 17 -86.88 -39.74 -45.89
C ARG A 17 -85.85 -39.30 -46.93
N ALA A 18 -86.03 -39.73 -48.13
CA ALA A 18 -85.24 -39.64 -49.36
C ALA A 18 -85.35 -38.28 -50.09
N PRO A 19 -84.76 -38.14 -51.29
CA PRO A 19 -83.80 -37.05 -51.62
C PRO A 19 -84.43 -36.02 -52.61
N GLN A 20 -83.71 -34.85 -52.65
CA GLN A 20 -83.87 -33.93 -53.81
C GLN A 20 -82.57 -33.15 -54.05
N PRO A 21 -82.36 -32.46 -55.18
CA PRO A 21 -81.20 -32.59 -56.04
C PRO A 21 -80.16 -31.51 -55.85
N MET A 22 -79.00 -31.79 -56.45
CA MET A 22 -77.74 -31.01 -56.43
C MET A 22 -77.92 -29.55 -56.89
N THR A 23 -77.52 -28.62 -56.08
CA THR A 23 -77.04 -27.33 -56.50
C THR A 23 -75.57 -27.22 -56.06
N ALA A 24 -74.75 -26.67 -56.95
CA ALA A 24 -73.30 -26.57 -56.82
C ALA A 24 -72.92 -25.99 -55.50
N VAL A 25 -72.07 -26.71 -54.72
CA VAL A 25 -71.45 -26.27 -53.47
C VAL A 25 -70.06 -25.88 -53.79
N ASP A 26 -69.79 -24.60 -53.59
CA ASP A 26 -68.44 -24.08 -53.47
C ASP A 26 -67.63 -24.90 -52.39
N PRO A 27 -66.38 -25.26 -52.64
CA PRO A 27 -65.60 -26.01 -51.65
C PRO A 27 -65.32 -25.17 -50.41
N PRO A 28 -65.48 -25.74 -49.22
CA PRO A 28 -65.18 -25.01 -47.95
C PRO A 28 -63.69 -24.63 -47.86
N ARG A 29 -63.45 -23.33 -47.75
CA ARG A 29 -62.14 -22.82 -47.35
C ARG A 29 -61.87 -23.38 -45.97
N GLU A 30 -61.14 -24.50 -45.85
CA GLU A 30 -60.48 -24.95 -44.60
C GLU A 30 -59.54 -23.87 -44.15
N LYS A 31 -59.95 -23.11 -43.14
CA LYS A 31 -59.04 -22.38 -42.30
C LYS A 31 -58.16 -23.40 -41.54
N ARG A 32 -57.07 -23.86 -42.19
CA ARG A 32 -56.01 -24.56 -41.49
C ARG A 32 -55.53 -23.63 -40.36
N ARG A 33 -55.94 -23.94 -39.12
CA ARG A 33 -55.31 -23.45 -37.91
C ARG A 33 -53.84 -23.82 -38.03
N ARG A 34 -53.01 -22.86 -38.46
CA ARG A 34 -51.62 -23.00 -38.35
C ARG A 34 -51.33 -23.16 -36.83
N ARG A 35 -51.03 -24.39 -36.39
CA ARG A 35 -50.38 -24.61 -35.12
C ARG A 35 -49.14 -23.70 -35.12
N GLY A 36 -49.10 -22.75 -34.20
CA GLY A 36 -48.03 -21.77 -34.07
C GLY A 36 -46.71 -22.45 -33.67
N GLY A 37 -46.08 -23.07 -34.66
CA GLY A 37 -44.67 -23.47 -34.52
C GLY A 37 -43.80 -22.24 -34.74
N LEU A 38 -42.88 -21.99 -33.82
CA LEU A 38 -41.83 -20.97 -33.98
C LEU A 38 -41.17 -21.14 -35.35
N SER A 39 -41.00 -20.05 -36.09
CA SER A 39 -40.27 -20.07 -37.36
C SER A 39 -38.85 -20.59 -37.18
N ILE A 40 -38.24 -21.15 -38.21
CA ILE A 40 -36.82 -21.59 -38.18
C ILE A 40 -35.95 -20.43 -37.72
N GLN A 41 -36.27 -19.23 -38.16
CA GLN A 41 -35.60 -18.00 -37.72
C GLN A 41 -35.67 -17.81 -36.19
N SER A 42 -36.88 -17.94 -35.62
CA SER A 42 -37.07 -17.78 -34.18
C SER A 42 -36.40 -18.90 -33.38
N LYS A 43 -36.39 -20.13 -33.91
CA LYS A 43 -35.70 -21.26 -33.25
C LYS A 43 -34.19 -21.10 -33.26
N LEU A 44 -33.60 -20.72 -34.38
CA LEU A 44 -32.17 -20.43 -34.50
C LEU A 44 -31.74 -19.26 -33.61
N LEU A 45 -32.53 -18.18 -33.62
CA LEU A 45 -32.26 -17.00 -32.80
C LEU A 45 -32.32 -17.34 -31.32
N ILE A 46 -33.34 -18.07 -30.88
CA ILE A 46 -33.48 -18.49 -29.48
C ILE A 46 -32.33 -19.44 -29.09
N MET A 47 -31.95 -20.37 -29.96
CA MET A 47 -30.87 -21.32 -29.69
C MET A 47 -29.51 -20.58 -29.56
N LEU A 48 -29.17 -19.70 -30.50
CA LEU A 48 -27.95 -18.93 -30.49
C LEU A 48 -27.89 -17.99 -29.27
N LEU A 49 -29.00 -17.28 -29.01
CA LEU A 49 -29.10 -16.42 -27.82
C LEU A 49 -29.00 -17.24 -26.52
N ALA A 50 -29.70 -18.35 -26.42
CA ALA A 50 -29.68 -19.19 -25.23
C ALA A 50 -28.26 -19.73 -24.94
N VAL A 51 -27.58 -20.27 -25.96
CA VAL A 51 -26.21 -20.78 -25.82
C VAL A 51 -25.26 -19.64 -25.42
N SER A 52 -25.35 -18.49 -26.09
CA SER A 52 -24.50 -17.36 -25.83
C SER A 52 -24.74 -16.75 -24.44
N VAL A 53 -26.00 -16.58 -24.03
CA VAL A 53 -26.34 -16.08 -22.69
C VAL A 53 -25.90 -17.05 -21.63
N VAL A 54 -26.13 -18.36 -21.82
CA VAL A 54 -25.66 -19.38 -20.84
C VAL A 54 -24.14 -19.39 -20.74
N SER A 55 -23.42 -19.41 -21.87
CA SER A 55 -21.96 -19.38 -21.87
C SER A 55 -21.41 -18.09 -21.24
N ALA A 56 -21.97 -16.94 -21.62
CA ALA A 56 -21.56 -15.66 -21.06
C ALA A 56 -21.86 -15.57 -19.55
N THR A 57 -23.00 -16.13 -19.11
CA THR A 57 -23.35 -16.19 -17.68
C THR A 57 -22.40 -17.08 -16.91
N ILE A 58 -22.07 -18.27 -17.45
CA ILE A 58 -21.10 -19.19 -16.80
C ILE A 58 -19.73 -18.54 -16.67
N VAL A 59 -19.21 -17.96 -17.76
CA VAL A 59 -17.92 -17.25 -17.75
C VAL A 59 -17.97 -16.04 -16.82
N GLY A 60 -19.09 -15.30 -16.83
CA GLY A 60 -19.31 -14.18 -15.93
C GLY A 60 -19.32 -14.59 -14.45
N ILE A 61 -20.01 -15.69 -14.11
CA ILE A 61 -20.04 -16.21 -12.74
C ILE A 61 -18.63 -16.67 -12.30
N ILE A 62 -17.94 -17.44 -13.16
CA ILE A 62 -16.57 -17.89 -12.85
C ILE A 62 -15.64 -16.68 -12.69
N GLY A 63 -15.70 -15.72 -13.64
CA GLY A 63 -14.90 -14.50 -13.56
C GLY A 63 -15.21 -13.68 -12.31
N TYR A 64 -16.49 -13.54 -11.96
CA TYR A 64 -16.93 -12.83 -10.76
C TYR A 64 -16.41 -13.49 -9.47
N VAL A 65 -16.64 -14.79 -9.33
CA VAL A 65 -16.21 -15.53 -8.11
C VAL A 65 -14.70 -15.50 -7.98
N SER A 66 -13.97 -15.84 -9.05
CA SER A 66 -12.51 -15.89 -9.04
C SER A 66 -11.89 -14.48 -8.86
N GLY A 67 -12.43 -13.47 -9.56
CA GLY A 67 -11.97 -12.10 -9.45
C GLY A 67 -12.22 -11.51 -8.06
N ARG A 68 -13.41 -11.75 -7.50
CA ARG A 68 -13.77 -11.30 -6.15
C ARG A 68 -12.88 -11.95 -5.10
N GLU A 69 -12.66 -13.27 -5.17
CA GLU A 69 -11.78 -13.96 -4.22
C GLU A 69 -10.33 -13.48 -4.34
N SER A 70 -9.83 -13.32 -5.56
CA SER A 70 -8.46 -12.85 -5.79
C SER A 70 -8.25 -11.43 -5.26
N LEU A 71 -9.18 -10.51 -5.53
CA LEU A 71 -9.09 -9.13 -5.04
C LEU A 71 -9.22 -9.06 -3.52
N ARG A 72 -10.12 -9.87 -2.95
CA ARG A 72 -10.25 -9.97 -1.49
C ARG A 72 -8.99 -10.53 -0.83
N ALA A 73 -8.44 -11.61 -1.38
CA ALA A 73 -7.19 -12.19 -0.88
C ALA A 73 -6.05 -11.18 -1.00
N SER A 74 -5.94 -10.47 -2.13
CA SER A 74 -4.91 -9.44 -2.34
C SER A 74 -5.00 -8.31 -1.30
N ALA A 75 -6.22 -7.84 -0.98
CA ALA A 75 -6.41 -6.80 0.03
C ALA A 75 -6.00 -7.28 1.44
N LEU A 76 -6.34 -8.52 1.79
CA LEU A 76 -5.93 -9.14 3.05
C LEU A 76 -4.41 -9.35 3.13
N ASP A 77 -3.81 -9.85 2.06
CA ASP A 77 -2.36 -10.09 1.98
C ASP A 77 -1.59 -8.76 2.04
N GLN A 78 -2.08 -7.73 1.36
CA GLN A 78 -1.49 -6.40 1.42
C GLN A 78 -1.52 -5.84 2.85
N LEU A 79 -2.68 -5.88 3.50
CA LEU A 79 -2.84 -5.39 4.87
C LEU A 79 -1.97 -6.18 5.85
N THR A 80 -1.89 -7.49 5.67
CA THR A 80 -1.02 -8.37 6.46
C THR A 80 0.44 -7.99 6.29
N THR A 81 0.87 -7.79 5.03
CA THR A 81 2.25 -7.42 4.70
C THR A 81 2.62 -6.07 5.32
N ILE A 82 1.72 -5.08 5.25
CA ILE A 82 1.96 -3.76 5.85
C ILE A 82 2.08 -3.90 7.36
N ARG A 83 1.16 -4.63 8.02
CA ARG A 83 1.25 -4.90 9.46
C ARG A 83 2.58 -5.56 9.81
N GLU A 84 2.97 -6.63 9.12
CA GLU A 84 4.23 -7.35 9.37
C GLU A 84 5.45 -6.46 9.20
N LEU A 85 5.45 -5.63 8.16
CA LEU A 85 6.52 -4.67 7.92
C LEU A 85 6.64 -3.69 9.09
N ARG A 86 5.52 -3.10 9.54
CA ARG A 86 5.52 -2.13 10.64
C ARG A 86 5.89 -2.75 11.98
N VAL A 87 5.37 -3.94 12.25
CA VAL A 87 5.74 -4.71 13.46
C VAL A 87 7.24 -5.01 13.45
N HIS A 88 7.76 -5.53 12.35
CA HIS A 88 9.19 -5.85 12.24
C HIS A 88 10.08 -4.60 12.35
N GLU A 89 9.67 -3.48 11.75
CA GLU A 89 10.37 -2.20 11.85
C GLU A 89 10.39 -1.71 13.31
N LEU A 90 9.25 -1.77 13.99
CA LEU A 90 9.15 -1.40 15.41
C LEU A 90 9.98 -2.31 16.30
N GLU A 91 9.89 -3.63 16.15
CA GLU A 91 10.68 -4.60 16.92
C GLU A 91 12.19 -4.39 16.71
N THR A 92 12.58 -4.15 15.45
CA THR A 92 14.00 -3.91 15.10
C THR A 92 14.49 -2.60 15.69
N SER A 93 13.69 -1.54 15.62
CA SER A 93 14.00 -0.24 16.21
C SER A 93 14.15 -0.34 17.73
N MET A 94 13.18 -0.97 18.40
CA MET A 94 13.21 -1.21 19.84
C MET A 94 14.41 -2.05 20.27
N ALA A 95 14.70 -3.13 19.55
CA ALA A 95 15.86 -3.98 19.84
C ALA A 95 17.20 -3.24 19.60
N SER A 96 17.24 -2.33 18.64
CA SER A 96 18.41 -1.49 18.38
C SER A 96 18.60 -0.45 19.46
N LEU A 97 17.52 0.17 19.92
CA LEU A 97 17.52 1.09 21.04
C LEU A 97 18.00 0.39 22.33
N GLN A 98 17.44 -0.76 22.67
CA GLN A 98 17.87 -1.53 23.84
C GLN A 98 19.37 -1.85 23.81
N ARG A 99 19.88 -2.26 22.65
CA ARG A 99 21.31 -2.50 22.45
C ARG A 99 22.15 -1.22 22.56
N GLY A 100 21.67 -0.11 22.02
CA GLY A 100 22.30 1.21 22.11
C GLY A 100 22.47 1.62 23.57
N VAL A 101 21.38 1.64 24.33
CA VAL A 101 21.38 2.01 25.76
C VAL A 101 22.30 1.07 26.58
N GLN A 102 22.31 -0.23 26.23
CA GLN A 102 23.23 -1.18 26.89
C GLN A 102 24.72 -0.88 26.60
N LEU A 103 25.02 -0.42 25.38
CA LEU A 103 26.38 -0.03 25.00
C LEU A 103 26.78 1.29 25.71
N ASP A 104 25.87 2.24 25.74
CA ASP A 104 26.09 3.55 26.37
C ASP A 104 26.31 3.40 27.88
N SER A 105 25.50 2.58 28.56
CA SER A 105 25.64 2.31 29.99
C SER A 105 26.98 1.64 30.36
N ARG A 106 27.58 0.90 29.41
CA ARG A 106 28.85 0.22 29.57
C ARG A 106 30.06 1.07 29.15
N ASN A 107 29.80 2.20 28.51
CA ASN A 107 30.86 3.10 28.10
C ASN A 107 31.68 3.57 29.34
N LEU A 108 32.99 3.68 29.20
CA LEU A 108 33.86 4.14 30.28
C LEU A 108 33.47 5.55 30.77
N SER A 109 33.00 6.41 29.85
CA SER A 109 32.53 7.75 30.22
C SER A 109 31.29 7.70 31.12
N ALA A 110 30.30 6.84 30.80
CA ALA A 110 29.11 6.64 31.63
C ALA A 110 29.47 6.07 33.01
N GLN A 111 30.38 5.09 33.05
CA GLN A 111 30.86 4.50 34.33
C GLN A 111 31.60 5.51 35.19
N THR A 112 32.42 6.36 34.58
CA THR A 112 33.20 7.39 35.33
C THR A 112 32.30 8.54 35.74
N ALA A 113 31.34 8.95 34.89
CA ALA A 113 30.31 9.94 35.21
C ALA A 113 29.47 9.47 36.41
N SER A 114 28.92 8.25 36.35
CA SER A 114 28.13 7.67 37.45
C SER A 114 28.87 7.70 38.78
N LYS A 115 30.15 7.27 38.78
CA LYS A 115 30.96 7.29 40.01
C LYS A 115 31.23 8.69 40.53
N ALA A 116 31.53 9.64 39.63
CA ALA A 116 31.79 11.01 40.00
C ALA A 116 30.54 11.72 40.55
N LEU A 117 29.42 11.56 39.85
CA LEU A 117 28.13 12.13 40.24
C LEU A 117 27.65 11.54 41.57
N ASN A 118 27.72 10.20 41.75
CA ASN A 118 27.35 9.56 43.02
C ASN A 118 28.17 10.07 44.19
N ALA A 119 29.53 10.16 44.04
CA ALA A 119 30.37 10.68 45.08
C ALA A 119 30.07 12.17 45.41
N ALA A 120 29.82 12.97 44.40
CA ALA A 120 29.42 14.37 44.57
C ALA A 120 27.99 14.50 45.17
N TRP A 121 27.11 13.60 44.84
CA TRP A 121 25.75 13.51 45.42
C TRP A 121 25.82 13.27 46.95
N ASP A 122 26.66 12.34 47.39
CA ASP A 122 26.86 12.07 48.81
C ASP A 122 27.36 13.30 49.57
N GLU A 123 28.23 14.12 48.96
CA GLU A 123 28.70 15.38 49.54
C GLU A 123 27.58 16.42 49.68
N LEU A 124 26.66 16.47 48.68
CA LEU A 124 25.52 17.40 48.70
C LEU A 124 24.49 17.08 49.80
N GLN A 125 24.39 15.84 50.29
CA GLN A 125 23.45 15.48 51.34
C GLN A 125 23.64 16.32 52.64
N SER A 126 24.85 16.83 52.84
CA SER A 126 25.19 17.68 54.01
C SER A 126 24.88 19.17 53.76
N ARG A 127 24.49 19.57 52.54
CA ARG A 127 24.20 20.95 52.20
C ARG A 127 22.71 21.23 52.32
N GLU A 128 22.38 22.34 52.96
CA GLU A 128 21.01 22.83 53.10
C GLU A 128 20.83 24.11 52.27
N LEU A 129 19.72 24.28 51.60
CA LEU A 129 19.37 25.56 51.01
C LEU A 129 19.15 26.61 52.07
N THR A 130 19.48 27.85 51.76
CA THR A 130 19.04 28.97 52.61
C THR A 130 17.51 29.10 52.52
N PRO A 131 16.86 29.72 53.53
CA PRO A 131 15.43 29.95 53.49
C PRO A 131 14.96 30.67 52.20
N GLU A 132 15.76 31.61 51.69
CA GLU A 132 15.48 32.37 50.50
C GLU A 132 15.57 31.47 49.24
N GLN A 133 16.57 30.59 49.16
CA GLN A 133 16.71 29.62 48.07
C GLN A 133 15.57 28.59 48.07
N ALA A 134 15.15 28.18 49.26
CA ALA A 134 14.02 27.25 49.39
C ALA A 134 12.68 27.91 48.93
N GLU A 135 12.49 29.20 49.26
CA GLU A 135 11.34 29.97 48.83
C GLU A 135 11.36 30.19 47.30
N GLU A 136 12.52 30.43 46.69
CA GLU A 136 12.67 30.55 45.23
C GLU A 136 12.38 29.20 44.52
N LEU A 137 12.82 28.08 45.08
CA LEU A 137 12.50 26.76 44.54
C LEU A 137 11.00 26.47 44.63
N GLU A 138 10.36 26.77 45.77
CA GLU A 138 8.90 26.64 45.90
C GLU A 138 8.18 27.57 44.93
N GLY A 139 8.69 28.78 44.71
CA GLY A 139 8.19 29.75 43.74
C GLY A 139 8.25 29.22 42.31
N TYR A 140 9.34 28.55 41.89
CA TYR A 140 9.46 27.90 40.59
C TYR A 140 8.34 26.87 40.37
N TYR A 141 8.06 26.04 41.38
CA TYR A 141 6.98 25.08 41.28
C TYR A 141 5.62 25.73 41.17
N ALA A 142 5.32 26.68 42.06
CA ALA A 142 4.04 27.35 42.13
C ALA A 142 3.75 28.23 40.91
N GLU A 143 4.76 28.90 40.35
CA GLU A 143 4.57 29.91 39.31
C GLU A 143 4.92 29.42 37.89
N THR A 144 5.79 28.40 37.78
CA THR A 144 6.32 27.96 36.48
C THR A 144 5.87 26.54 36.14
N PHE A 145 6.25 25.55 36.97
CA PHE A 145 6.03 24.14 36.60
C PHE A 145 4.59 23.69 36.77
N ILE A 146 3.96 23.89 37.94
CA ILE A 146 2.61 23.40 38.25
C ILE A 146 1.58 24.00 37.31
N PRO A 147 1.56 25.34 37.03
CA PRO A 147 0.60 25.89 36.08
C PRO A 147 0.66 25.25 34.67
N ARG A 148 1.88 25.02 34.17
CA ARG A 148 2.08 24.33 32.87
C ARG A 148 1.62 22.90 32.89
N LEU A 149 1.89 22.19 33.99
CA LEU A 149 1.45 20.81 34.18
C LEU A 149 -0.08 20.72 34.24
N GLU A 150 -0.73 21.59 35.04
CA GLU A 150 -2.19 21.65 35.17
C GLU A 150 -2.88 21.99 33.87
N GLU A 151 -2.36 22.97 33.12
CA GLU A 151 -2.86 23.33 31.80
C GLU A 151 -2.85 22.10 30.86
N ARG A 152 -1.78 21.31 30.91
CA ARG A 152 -1.61 20.19 29.99
C ARG A 152 -2.26 18.90 30.49
N SER A 153 -2.30 18.65 31.78
CA SER A 153 -2.93 17.45 32.38
C SER A 153 -4.43 17.60 32.58
N GLY A 154 -4.90 18.79 32.88
CA GLY A 154 -6.26 19.06 33.34
C GLY A 154 -6.50 18.68 34.82
N ASP A 155 -5.48 18.21 35.52
CA ASP A 155 -5.53 17.80 36.92
C ASP A 155 -4.88 18.88 37.81
N ALA A 156 -5.33 19.00 39.07
CA ALA A 156 -4.76 19.92 40.04
C ALA A 156 -3.68 19.24 40.88
N TYR A 157 -2.57 19.94 41.09
CA TYR A 157 -1.44 19.44 41.88
C TYR A 157 -1.10 20.39 43.01
N SER A 158 -0.45 19.86 44.05
CA SER A 158 0.12 20.70 45.12
C SER A 158 1.45 21.28 44.69
N ASP A 159 1.69 22.56 44.98
CA ASP A 159 2.94 23.26 44.67
C ASP A 159 4.18 22.57 45.21
N THR A 160 4.06 21.78 46.27
CA THR A 160 5.17 21.04 46.90
C THR A 160 5.23 19.56 46.56
N ALA A 161 4.31 19.06 45.67
CA ALA A 161 4.14 17.62 45.42
C ALA A 161 5.41 16.95 44.89
N PHE A 162 6.24 17.70 44.16
CA PHE A 162 7.37 17.15 43.42
C PHE A 162 8.73 17.62 43.94
N ILE A 163 8.73 18.46 45.00
CA ILE A 163 9.97 18.92 45.63
C ILE A 163 10.65 17.73 46.33
N PRO A 164 11.95 17.45 46.05
CA PRO A 164 12.65 16.34 46.67
C PRO A 164 12.69 16.47 48.21
N ALA A 165 12.68 15.32 48.90
CA ALA A 165 12.80 15.30 50.34
C ALA A 165 14.25 15.55 50.82
N SER A 166 15.25 15.04 50.04
CA SER A 166 16.68 15.11 50.39
C SER A 166 17.27 16.52 50.21
N ASN A 167 18.28 16.83 50.99
CA ASN A 167 19.00 18.09 50.84
C ASN A 167 19.72 18.18 49.50
N ALA A 168 20.37 17.09 49.06
CA ALA A 168 21.03 17.02 47.76
C ALA A 168 20.03 17.26 46.62
N GLY A 169 18.84 16.63 46.71
CA GLY A 169 17.76 16.82 45.70
C GLY A 169 17.30 18.26 45.63
N LYS A 170 17.00 18.89 46.75
CA LYS A 170 16.64 20.32 46.78
C LYS A 170 17.76 21.21 46.24
N TRP A 171 19.00 20.90 46.57
CA TRP A 171 20.16 21.64 46.11
C TRP A 171 20.28 21.63 44.57
N VAL A 172 20.22 20.42 43.97
CA VAL A 172 20.36 20.31 42.52
C VAL A 172 19.16 20.91 41.79
N GLN A 173 17.94 20.75 42.32
CA GLN A 173 16.76 21.38 41.70
C GLN A 173 16.82 22.89 41.76
N TYR A 174 17.31 23.47 42.87
CA TYR A 174 17.46 24.91 42.94
C TYR A 174 18.51 25.42 41.95
N HIS A 175 19.68 24.77 41.86
CA HIS A 175 20.80 25.27 41.05
C HIS A 175 20.70 24.89 39.55
N PHE A 176 20.01 23.83 39.20
CA PHE A 176 19.94 23.32 37.80
C PHE A 176 18.53 23.38 37.22
N THR A 177 17.47 23.05 37.98
CA THR A 177 16.11 22.99 37.45
C THR A 177 15.43 24.37 37.51
N ALA A 178 15.44 25.01 38.69
CA ALA A 178 14.69 26.26 38.87
C ALA A 178 15.35 27.51 38.22
N GLN A 179 16.52 27.37 37.65
CA GLN A 179 17.22 28.46 36.96
C GLN A 179 16.82 28.57 35.49
N HIS A 180 16.08 27.59 34.96
CA HIS A 180 15.68 27.54 33.55
C HIS A 180 14.19 27.51 33.37
N ASP A 181 13.66 28.37 32.48
CA ASP A 181 12.28 28.36 32.04
C ASP A 181 12.05 27.44 30.81
N ASP A 182 13.14 27.09 30.12
CA ASP A 182 13.15 26.25 28.93
C ASP A 182 14.04 25.02 29.09
N PHE A 183 13.55 23.87 28.67
CA PHE A 183 14.31 22.61 28.75
C PHE A 183 15.50 22.57 27.80
N GLU A 184 15.47 23.24 26.64
CA GLU A 184 16.59 23.26 25.70
C GLU A 184 17.78 24.08 26.29
N ASP A 185 17.50 25.19 26.98
CA ASP A 185 18.52 25.97 27.66
C ASP A 185 19.17 25.16 28.80
N ALA A 186 18.38 24.37 29.54
CA ALA A 186 18.87 23.51 30.60
C ALA A 186 19.74 22.35 30.09
N LEU A 187 19.52 21.84 28.87
CA LEU A 187 20.31 20.76 28.28
C LEU A 187 21.81 21.12 28.17
N HIS A 188 22.11 22.40 27.94
CA HIS A 188 23.48 22.90 27.71
C HIS A 188 24.09 23.59 28.92
N ASP A 189 23.34 23.73 30.00
CA ASP A 189 23.89 24.31 31.26
C ASP A 189 24.21 23.19 32.25
N ASP A 190 25.49 22.83 32.29
CA ASP A 190 26.03 21.80 33.17
C ASP A 190 26.72 22.36 34.39
N ASP A 191 26.80 23.70 34.55
CA ASP A 191 27.42 24.37 35.71
C ASP A 191 26.35 25.10 36.54
N GLY A 192 25.93 24.51 37.63
CA GLY A 192 24.98 25.14 38.56
C GLY A 192 25.51 26.42 39.26
N GLY A 193 26.72 26.88 38.95
CA GLY A 193 27.32 28.10 39.48
C GLY A 193 27.59 28.08 40.97
N ASP A 194 27.52 26.94 41.64
CA ASP A 194 27.56 26.77 43.09
C ASP A 194 28.94 26.34 43.61
N GLY A 195 29.89 26.05 42.70
CA GLY A 195 31.26 25.62 43.02
C GLY A 195 31.36 24.29 43.76
N THR A 196 30.34 23.45 43.66
CA THR A 196 30.34 22.11 44.26
C THR A 196 31.07 21.09 43.41
N SER A 197 31.44 19.96 44.02
CA SER A 197 31.93 18.79 43.28
C SER A 197 30.90 18.25 42.30
N PHE A 198 29.61 18.47 42.57
CA PHE A 198 28.50 18.06 41.69
C PHE A 198 28.49 18.87 40.40
N SER A 199 28.54 20.22 40.48
CA SER A 199 28.65 21.09 39.31
C SER A 199 29.91 20.81 38.52
N ALA A 200 31.02 20.53 39.19
CA ALA A 200 32.28 20.14 38.51
C ALA A 200 32.14 18.80 37.77
N ALA A 201 31.48 17.82 38.37
CA ALA A 201 31.20 16.52 37.71
C ALA A 201 30.20 16.68 36.56
N SER A 202 29.14 17.44 36.77
CA SER A 202 28.15 17.74 35.72
C SER A 202 28.82 18.42 34.52
N THR A 203 29.60 19.47 34.71
CA THR A 203 30.37 20.16 33.65
C THR A 203 31.36 19.22 32.95
N GLN A 204 32.02 18.33 33.72
CA GLN A 204 32.99 17.39 33.12
C GLN A 204 32.35 16.37 32.18
N TYR A 205 31.18 15.88 32.50
CA TYR A 205 30.53 14.77 31.78
C TYR A 205 29.27 15.18 31.00
N GLY A 206 28.71 16.35 31.27
CA GLY A 206 27.46 16.83 30.70
C GLY A 206 27.51 16.92 29.18
N ASP A 207 28.56 17.50 28.61
CA ASP A 207 28.74 17.56 27.14
C ASP A 207 28.70 16.18 26.46
N TYR A 208 29.17 15.12 27.13
CA TYR A 208 29.03 13.76 26.62
C TYR A 208 27.60 13.25 26.72
N LEU A 209 26.91 13.49 27.83
CA LEU A 209 25.56 13.00 28.09
C LEU A 209 24.51 13.75 27.25
N SER A 210 24.67 15.09 27.13
CA SER A 210 23.82 15.92 26.26
C SER A 210 23.94 15.52 24.80
N ARG A 211 25.17 15.20 24.33
CA ARG A 211 25.37 14.68 22.96
C ARG A 211 24.69 13.33 22.71
N LEU A 212 24.61 12.46 23.71
CA LEU A 212 23.83 11.22 23.56
C LEU A 212 22.35 11.54 23.31
N VAL A 213 21.78 12.48 24.04
CA VAL A 213 20.40 12.94 23.84
C VAL A 213 20.23 13.48 22.43
N GLU A 214 21.04 14.45 22.01
CA GLU A 214 20.90 15.12 20.72
C GLU A 214 21.16 14.19 19.50
N GLN A 215 22.22 13.37 19.58
CA GLN A 215 22.64 12.57 18.41
C GLN A 215 21.86 11.29 18.25
N VAL A 216 21.38 10.70 19.34
CA VAL A 216 20.56 9.47 19.30
C VAL A 216 19.08 9.81 19.23
N GLY A 217 18.67 11.01 19.68
CA GLY A 217 17.27 11.44 19.68
C GLY A 217 16.52 10.92 20.91
N TYR A 218 17.18 10.84 22.05
CA TYR A 218 16.50 10.59 23.32
C TYR A 218 15.69 11.83 23.73
N GLU A 219 14.54 11.62 24.37
CA GLU A 219 13.74 12.69 24.95
C GLU A 219 14.41 13.23 26.23
N ASP A 220 14.95 12.34 27.06
CA ASP A 220 15.81 12.68 28.19
C ASP A 220 16.74 11.50 28.51
N LEU A 221 17.73 11.76 29.34
CA LEU A 221 18.68 10.77 29.85
C LEU A 221 18.89 10.99 31.33
N LEU A 222 18.53 9.99 32.12
CA LEU A 222 18.74 10.00 33.57
C LEU A 222 19.86 9.07 33.97
N MET A 223 20.67 9.50 34.96
CA MET A 223 21.54 8.61 35.72
C MET A 223 20.98 8.47 37.14
N LEU A 224 20.84 7.23 37.56
CA LEU A 224 20.35 6.88 38.88
C LEU A 224 21.45 6.19 39.67
N ASN A 225 21.57 6.51 40.96
CA ASN A 225 22.41 5.75 41.88
C ASN A 225 21.71 4.44 42.33
N LEU A 226 22.32 3.64 43.18
CA LEU A 226 21.76 2.38 43.67
C LEU A 226 20.77 2.55 44.83
N ASP A 227 20.65 3.76 45.35
CA ASP A 227 19.72 4.15 46.42
C ASP A 227 18.44 4.77 45.86
N GLY A 228 18.28 4.82 44.52
CA GLY A 228 17.09 5.27 43.82
C GLY A 228 17.09 6.77 43.49
N ASP A 229 18.13 7.52 43.82
CA ASP A 229 18.16 8.94 43.51
C ASP A 229 18.49 9.20 42.04
N VAL A 230 17.79 10.12 41.41
CA VAL A 230 18.11 10.66 40.10
C VAL A 230 19.24 11.68 40.27
N VAL A 231 20.46 11.22 40.05
CA VAL A 231 21.67 12.04 40.23
C VAL A 231 22.06 12.86 39.02
N TYR A 232 21.45 12.64 37.88
CA TYR A 232 21.59 13.43 36.65
C TYR A 232 20.35 13.30 35.77
N SER A 233 19.93 14.39 35.20
CA SER A 233 18.96 14.46 34.09
C SER A 233 19.59 15.37 33.03
N ALA A 234 19.51 15.00 31.76
CA ALA A 234 20.08 15.81 30.70
C ALA A 234 19.35 17.16 30.60
N TYR A 235 18.04 17.14 30.65
CA TYR A 235 17.19 18.34 30.62
C TYR A 235 17.01 19.00 32.01
N LYS A 236 17.63 18.46 33.07
CA LYS A 236 17.52 18.99 34.42
C LYS A 236 16.08 19.21 34.87
N GLY A 237 15.18 18.29 34.47
CA GLY A 237 13.76 18.34 34.80
C GLY A 237 13.49 18.22 36.31
N VAL A 238 12.20 18.29 36.69
CA VAL A 238 11.78 18.15 38.09
C VAL A 238 11.95 16.73 38.66
N ASP A 239 12.39 15.79 37.85
CA ASP A 239 12.82 14.45 38.25
C ASP A 239 14.26 14.47 38.84
N LEU A 240 15.11 15.39 38.38
CA LEU A 240 16.46 15.55 38.93
C LEU A 240 16.40 15.73 40.45
N GLY A 241 17.13 14.92 41.14
CA GLY A 241 17.20 14.99 42.61
C GLY A 241 16.07 14.31 43.34
N THR A 242 15.11 13.73 42.65
CA THR A 242 14.04 12.90 43.27
C THR A 242 14.52 11.47 43.47
N ASN A 243 13.81 10.72 44.31
CA ASN A 243 14.10 9.33 44.59
C ASN A 243 12.98 8.44 44.06
N LEU A 244 13.34 7.35 43.35
CA LEU A 244 12.38 6.43 42.76
C LEU A 244 11.82 5.37 43.73
N ASP A 245 12.38 5.25 44.94
CA ASP A 245 11.88 4.30 45.96
C ASP A 245 10.88 4.95 46.93
N ASP A 246 11.09 6.21 47.29
CA ASP A 246 10.27 6.89 48.30
C ASP A 246 9.79 8.30 47.86
N GLY A 247 10.27 8.80 46.74
CA GLY A 247 9.94 10.12 46.21
C GLY A 247 8.60 10.19 45.44
N PRO A 248 8.35 11.33 44.78
CA PRO A 248 7.05 11.58 44.09
C PRO A 248 6.76 10.62 42.93
N PHE A 249 7.79 10.04 42.31
CA PHE A 249 7.67 9.16 41.15
C PHE A 249 7.83 7.67 41.49
N ARG A 250 7.76 7.29 42.77
CA ARG A 250 7.95 5.91 43.25
C ARG A 250 6.96 4.89 42.68
N ASP A 251 5.78 5.35 42.26
CA ASP A 251 4.70 4.51 41.71
C ASP A 251 4.71 4.52 40.18
N SER A 252 5.76 5.06 39.52
CA SER A 252 5.90 5.09 38.06
C SER A 252 6.43 3.78 37.50
N LEU A 253 6.19 3.56 36.20
CA LEU A 253 6.79 2.43 35.46
C LEU A 253 8.33 2.53 35.42
N LEU A 254 8.87 3.75 35.41
CA LEU A 254 10.30 3.98 35.53
C LEU A 254 10.85 3.41 36.85
N ALA A 255 10.16 3.68 37.98
CA ALA A 255 10.56 3.19 39.28
C ALA A 255 10.48 1.66 39.38
N ASP A 256 9.45 1.06 38.83
CA ASP A 256 9.33 -0.40 38.76
C ASP A 256 10.48 -1.03 37.95
N ALA A 257 10.77 -0.49 36.77
CA ALA A 257 11.86 -0.96 35.92
C ALA A 257 13.22 -0.75 36.58
N TYR A 258 13.42 0.38 37.25
CA TYR A 258 14.64 0.63 38.04
C TYR A 258 14.87 -0.45 39.11
N ARG A 259 13.84 -0.72 39.91
CA ARG A 259 13.88 -1.78 40.95
C ARG A 259 14.22 -3.17 40.35
N GLU A 260 13.62 -3.50 39.23
CA GLU A 260 13.94 -4.77 38.52
C GLU A 260 15.36 -4.82 38.00
N VAL A 261 15.87 -3.72 37.45
CA VAL A 261 17.26 -3.62 36.93
C VAL A 261 18.23 -3.80 38.07
N VAL A 262 18.07 -3.06 39.19
CA VAL A 262 18.92 -3.18 40.36
C VAL A 262 18.84 -4.57 40.99
N ALA A 263 17.64 -5.12 41.18
CA ALA A 263 17.43 -6.46 41.74
C ALA A 263 18.06 -7.55 40.88
N SER A 264 18.17 -7.37 39.58
CA SER A 264 18.80 -8.34 38.68
C SER A 264 20.28 -8.55 38.98
N ASN A 265 20.92 -7.55 39.54
CA ASN A 265 22.37 -7.49 39.82
C ASN A 265 23.23 -7.95 38.63
N SER A 266 22.81 -7.65 37.43
CA SER A 266 23.46 -8.06 36.18
C SER A 266 23.65 -6.88 35.25
N VAL A 267 24.86 -6.59 34.86
CA VAL A 267 25.19 -5.55 33.86
C VAL A 267 24.57 -5.82 32.48
N ASN A 268 24.05 -7.02 32.27
CA ASN A 268 23.39 -7.39 31.05
C ASN A 268 21.87 -7.12 31.05
N ALA A 269 21.33 -6.72 32.21
CA ALA A 269 19.91 -6.43 32.29
C ALA A 269 19.55 -5.20 31.45
N VAL A 270 18.54 -5.32 30.65
CA VAL A 270 17.88 -4.21 29.97
C VAL A 270 16.40 -4.33 30.23
N ARG A 271 15.76 -3.22 30.56
CA ARG A 271 14.33 -3.16 30.75
C ARG A 271 13.77 -2.04 29.89
N THR A 272 12.59 -2.32 29.30
CA THR A 272 11.80 -1.31 28.60
C THR A 272 10.46 -1.25 29.28
N THR A 273 10.00 -0.04 29.63
CA THR A 273 8.66 0.17 30.19
C THR A 273 7.62 0.29 29.09
N ASP A 274 6.36 0.10 29.43
CA ASP A 274 5.25 0.59 28.61
C ASP A 274 5.20 2.13 28.69
N PHE A 275 4.37 2.77 27.86
CA PHE A 275 4.13 4.20 27.98
C PHE A 275 3.47 4.55 29.30
N GLU A 276 3.94 5.63 29.88
CA GLU A 276 3.29 6.32 30.98
C GLU A 276 3.25 7.83 30.70
N ARG A 277 2.34 8.53 31.37
CA ARG A 277 2.31 9.99 31.33
C ARG A 277 3.36 10.52 32.29
N TRP A 278 4.47 10.97 31.73
CA TRP A 278 5.61 11.41 32.52
C TRP A 278 5.42 12.86 32.97
N ILE A 279 5.20 13.02 34.29
CA ILE A 279 4.92 14.32 34.91
C ILE A 279 6.05 15.33 34.66
N PRO A 280 7.35 15.00 34.85
CA PRO A 280 8.44 15.95 34.57
C PRO A 280 8.46 16.47 33.13
N SER A 281 8.05 15.68 32.17
CA SER A 281 7.86 16.11 30.76
C SER A 281 6.43 16.62 30.51
N LEU A 282 5.81 17.31 31.51
CA LEU A 282 4.48 17.90 31.42
C LEU A 282 3.40 16.90 30.94
N ASN A 283 3.44 15.69 31.49
CA ASN A 283 2.44 14.66 31.25
C ASN A 283 2.40 14.11 29.80
N VAL A 284 3.52 14.26 29.06
CA VAL A 284 3.68 13.67 27.73
C VAL A 284 3.83 12.15 27.83
N PRO A 285 3.10 11.36 27.03
CA PRO A 285 3.31 9.91 27.00
C PRO A 285 4.74 9.56 26.58
N SER A 286 5.48 8.89 27.44
CA SER A 286 6.86 8.49 27.23
C SER A 286 7.09 7.07 27.71
N TYR A 287 8.10 6.42 27.22
CA TYR A 287 8.54 5.12 27.72
C TYR A 287 10.05 5.17 28.01
N TRP A 288 10.50 4.25 28.83
CA TRP A 288 11.87 4.22 29.31
C TRP A 288 12.59 2.96 28.86
N VAL A 289 13.89 3.11 28.60
CA VAL A 289 14.81 1.99 28.43
C VAL A 289 15.94 2.14 29.45
N LEU A 290 16.06 1.16 30.33
CA LEU A 290 17.01 1.17 31.42
C LEU A 290 18.07 0.09 31.23
N SER A 291 19.32 0.45 31.56
CA SER A 291 20.44 -0.49 31.61
C SER A 291 21.36 -0.15 32.77
N PRO A 292 21.88 -1.16 33.51
CA PRO A 292 22.82 -0.92 34.59
C PRO A 292 24.15 -0.29 34.10
N ILE A 293 24.61 0.70 34.80
CA ILE A 293 25.97 1.25 34.61
C ILE A 293 26.94 0.46 35.47
N GLY A 294 28.01 -0.05 34.87
CA GLY A 294 28.98 -0.82 35.62
C GLY A 294 29.85 -1.70 34.73
N ASN A 295 30.50 -2.64 35.37
CA ASN A 295 31.31 -3.65 34.73
C ASN A 295 30.91 -5.05 35.22
N ASP A 296 31.56 -6.10 34.71
CA ASP A 296 31.22 -7.51 35.04
C ASP A 296 31.34 -7.84 36.54
N SER A 297 31.92 -6.96 37.35
CA SER A 297 32.13 -7.17 38.77
C SER A 297 31.17 -6.40 39.66
N GLN A 298 30.70 -5.24 39.22
CA GLN A 298 29.92 -4.33 40.04
C GLN A 298 29.05 -3.37 39.18
N ILE A 299 27.80 -3.22 39.58
CA ILE A 299 26.90 -2.16 39.11
C ILE A 299 27.15 -0.92 40.00
N THR A 300 27.20 0.25 39.39
CA THR A 300 27.46 1.55 40.10
C THR A 300 26.27 2.51 39.99
N GLY A 301 25.29 2.19 39.13
CA GLY A 301 24.08 2.98 38.89
C GLY A 301 23.27 2.40 37.78
N VAL A 302 22.28 3.13 37.34
CA VAL A 302 21.40 2.78 36.20
C VAL A 302 21.34 3.97 35.25
N LEU A 303 21.49 3.69 33.96
CA LEU A 303 21.19 4.62 32.88
C LEU A 303 19.74 4.38 32.45
N ALA A 304 18.94 5.41 32.49
CA ALA A 304 17.58 5.37 31.97
C ALA A 304 17.45 6.44 30.89
N VAL A 305 16.97 6.02 29.69
CA VAL A 305 16.71 6.97 28.63
C VAL A 305 15.20 7.05 28.38
N GLN A 306 14.72 8.26 28.27
CA GLN A 306 13.34 8.57 27.93
C GLN A 306 13.19 8.61 26.43
N MET A 307 12.09 8.05 25.93
CA MET A 307 11.76 8.03 24.51
C MET A 307 10.39 8.64 24.28
N SER A 308 10.32 9.47 23.25
CA SER A 308 9.07 10.05 22.78
C SER A 308 8.20 9.02 22.08
N ILE A 309 6.90 9.25 22.10
CA ILE A 309 5.91 8.57 21.28
C ILE A 309 6.15 8.77 19.77
N ASP A 310 6.82 9.87 19.40
CA ASP A 310 7.01 10.25 17.99
C ASP A 310 7.76 9.19 17.20
N THR A 311 8.76 8.57 17.79
CA THR A 311 9.49 7.45 17.15
C THR A 311 8.56 6.28 16.81
N VAL A 312 7.62 5.96 17.68
CA VAL A 312 6.64 4.89 17.45
C VAL A 312 5.63 5.33 16.38
N ASN A 313 5.16 6.57 16.46
CA ASN A 313 4.24 7.13 15.48
C ASN A 313 4.87 7.17 14.09
N ASP A 314 6.09 7.66 13.95
CA ASP A 314 6.81 7.72 12.67
C ASP A 314 6.92 6.36 12.00
N ILE A 315 7.24 5.32 12.77
CA ILE A 315 7.28 3.96 12.27
C ILE A 315 5.89 3.51 11.81
N LEU A 316 4.86 3.68 12.62
CA LEU A 316 3.53 3.14 12.34
C LEU A 316 2.80 3.90 11.23
N THR A 317 2.94 5.22 11.21
CA THR A 317 2.32 6.08 10.20
C THR A 317 3.13 6.18 8.91
N GLY A 318 4.44 5.82 8.97
CA GLY A 318 5.39 6.05 7.89
C GLY A 318 5.61 7.53 7.60
N GLY A 319 5.65 8.36 8.65
CA GLY A 319 5.76 9.81 8.55
C GLY A 319 4.49 10.44 8.00
N GLU A 320 3.33 9.97 8.43
CA GLU A 320 1.99 10.42 8.01
C GLU A 320 1.68 10.22 6.51
N GLN A 321 2.40 9.30 5.86
CA GLN A 321 2.25 9.01 4.42
C GLN A 321 1.41 7.74 4.18
N TRP A 322 0.31 7.56 4.89
CA TRP A 322 -0.51 6.34 4.87
C TRP A 322 -0.93 5.90 3.46
N ALA A 323 -1.39 6.82 2.63
CA ALA A 323 -1.85 6.51 1.27
C ALA A 323 -0.70 6.01 0.37
N GLU A 324 0.48 6.64 0.45
CA GLU A 324 1.66 6.27 -0.31
C GLU A 324 2.23 4.92 0.14
N GLN A 325 2.00 4.57 1.39
CA GLN A 325 2.42 3.33 2.02
C GLN A 325 1.44 2.16 1.78
N GLY A 326 0.40 2.40 1.00
CA GLY A 326 -0.55 1.35 0.60
C GLY A 326 -1.72 1.15 1.56
N LEU A 327 -1.91 2.03 2.52
CA LEU A 327 -3.04 2.03 3.46
C LEU A 327 -4.27 2.78 2.93
N GLY A 328 -4.19 3.32 1.70
CA GLY A 328 -5.31 4.02 1.08
C GLY A 328 -5.75 5.27 1.83
N GLN A 329 -7.05 5.52 1.86
CA GLN A 329 -7.63 6.72 2.48
C GLN A 329 -8.09 6.51 3.93
N THR A 330 -8.46 5.27 4.30
CA THR A 330 -9.04 4.95 5.61
C THR A 330 -8.21 3.96 6.43
N GLY A 331 -7.13 3.45 5.85
CA GLY A 331 -6.30 2.45 6.51
C GLY A 331 -5.26 3.07 7.43
N GLU A 332 -5.03 2.42 8.55
CA GLU A 332 -3.95 2.73 9.48
C GLU A 332 -3.39 1.47 10.15
N VAL A 333 -2.23 1.62 10.75
CA VAL A 333 -1.66 0.63 11.67
C VAL A 333 -1.51 1.30 13.03
N TYR A 334 -2.12 0.71 14.05
CA TYR A 334 -2.02 1.18 15.41
C TYR A 334 -1.55 0.08 16.37
N VAL A 335 -1.04 0.50 17.50
CA VAL A 335 -0.59 -0.37 18.59
C VAL A 335 -1.46 -0.17 19.81
N ALA A 336 -1.78 -1.25 20.49
CA ALA A 336 -2.52 -1.24 21.76
C ALA A 336 -1.72 -1.95 22.87
N GLY A 337 -1.83 -1.45 24.07
CA GLY A 337 -1.31 -2.09 25.27
C GLY A 337 -2.25 -3.18 25.81
N HIS A 338 -1.80 -3.89 26.85
CA HIS A 338 -2.62 -4.93 27.51
C HIS A 338 -3.87 -4.36 28.20
N ASP A 339 -3.83 -3.08 28.56
CA ASP A 339 -4.93 -2.29 29.11
C ASP A 339 -5.96 -1.87 28.07
N LYS A 340 -5.72 -2.24 26.81
CA LYS A 340 -6.54 -1.91 25.65
C LYS A 340 -6.63 -0.40 25.37
N LEU A 341 -5.62 0.35 25.77
CA LEU A 341 -5.46 1.73 25.35
C LEU A 341 -4.46 1.80 24.19
N MET A 342 -4.68 2.75 23.31
CA MET A 342 -3.81 2.98 22.15
C MET A 342 -2.41 3.40 22.60
N ARG A 343 -1.40 2.95 21.86
CA ARG A 343 0.04 3.27 22.03
C ARG A 343 0.60 3.97 20.79
N SER A 344 -0.25 4.55 19.99
CA SER A 344 0.10 5.27 18.78
C SER A 344 -0.89 6.41 18.56
N ILE A 345 -0.64 7.25 17.56
CA ILE A 345 -1.59 8.26 17.12
C ILE A 345 -2.63 7.66 16.17
N SER A 346 -3.87 8.14 16.24
CA SER A 346 -4.92 7.83 15.28
C SER A 346 -4.78 8.67 14.02
N ARG A 347 -4.85 8.03 12.86
CA ARG A 347 -4.87 8.72 11.58
C ARG A 347 -6.03 9.71 11.47
N GLU A 348 -7.23 9.28 11.85
CA GLU A 348 -8.42 10.11 11.74
C GLU A 348 -8.34 11.34 12.64
N LEU A 349 -7.71 11.20 13.83
CA LEU A 349 -7.45 12.36 14.70
C LEU A 349 -6.52 13.39 14.02
N VAL A 350 -5.52 12.91 13.28
CA VAL A 350 -4.57 13.78 12.57
C VAL A 350 -5.23 14.46 11.37
N GLU A 351 -5.98 13.70 10.57
CA GLU A 351 -6.57 14.18 9.31
C GLU A 351 -7.86 14.98 9.52
N ASP A 352 -8.76 14.54 10.44
CA ASP A 352 -10.05 15.17 10.73
C ASP A 352 -10.47 14.98 12.21
N PRO A 353 -9.97 15.83 13.13
CA PRO A 353 -10.28 15.73 14.55
C PRO A 353 -11.77 15.79 14.88
N GLU A 354 -12.57 16.55 14.10
CA GLU A 354 -14.01 16.64 14.33
C GLU A 354 -14.75 15.34 13.95
N GLN A 355 -14.29 14.67 12.88
CA GLN A 355 -14.85 13.39 12.47
C GLN A 355 -14.42 12.28 13.45
N TYR A 356 -13.15 12.27 13.84
CA TYR A 356 -12.64 11.36 14.86
C TYR A 356 -13.49 11.39 16.14
N GLU A 357 -13.77 12.59 16.70
CA GLU A 357 -14.56 12.72 17.91
C GLU A 357 -15.95 12.09 17.75
N LYS A 358 -16.62 12.34 16.61
CA LYS A 358 -17.95 11.78 16.31
C LYS A 358 -17.93 10.26 16.21
N ASP A 359 -16.95 9.72 15.52
CA ASP A 359 -16.87 8.30 15.20
C ASP A 359 -16.52 7.48 16.45
N VAL A 360 -15.51 7.89 17.22
CA VAL A 360 -15.15 7.16 18.46
C VAL A 360 -16.24 7.24 19.52
N VAL A 361 -16.96 8.36 19.62
CA VAL A 361 -18.12 8.48 20.54
C VAL A 361 -19.27 7.57 20.08
N SER A 362 -19.53 7.51 18.77
CA SER A 362 -20.49 6.57 18.19
C SER A 362 -20.11 5.11 18.47
N ALA A 363 -18.83 4.80 18.45
CA ALA A 363 -18.28 3.48 18.74
C ALA A 363 -18.30 3.12 20.24
N GLY A 364 -18.58 4.09 21.12
CA GLY A 364 -18.72 3.85 22.55
C GLY A 364 -17.63 4.48 23.43
N THR A 365 -16.69 5.22 22.86
CA THR A 365 -15.73 6.01 23.66
C THR A 365 -16.48 7.12 24.42
N PRO A 366 -16.21 7.32 25.72
CA PRO A 366 -16.83 8.40 26.46
C PRO A 366 -16.54 9.78 25.83
N PRO A 367 -17.53 10.68 25.69
CA PRO A 367 -17.32 11.98 25.05
C PRO A 367 -16.19 12.81 25.67
N ALA A 368 -16.02 12.76 26.98
CA ALA A 368 -14.92 13.46 27.66
C ALA A 368 -13.54 12.91 27.27
N THR A 369 -13.44 11.59 27.05
CA THR A 369 -12.21 10.94 26.60
C THR A 369 -11.89 11.32 25.16
N ALA A 370 -12.88 11.33 24.27
CA ALA A 370 -12.74 11.75 22.89
C ALA A 370 -12.33 13.23 22.78
N ALA A 371 -13.02 14.12 23.50
CA ALA A 371 -12.70 15.53 23.57
C ALA A 371 -11.26 15.76 24.09
N ARG A 372 -10.84 14.97 25.10
CA ARG A 372 -9.48 15.05 25.63
C ARG A 372 -8.43 14.65 24.61
N ALA A 373 -8.68 13.60 23.81
CA ALA A 373 -7.77 13.20 22.74
C ALA A 373 -7.59 14.33 21.70
N VAL A 374 -8.68 15.00 21.34
CA VAL A 374 -8.65 16.15 20.42
C VAL A 374 -7.89 17.33 21.04
N GLU A 375 -8.16 17.65 22.31
CA GLU A 375 -7.51 18.76 23.03
C GLU A 375 -5.97 18.61 23.06
N VAL A 376 -5.50 17.41 23.37
CA VAL A 376 -4.04 17.15 23.45
C VAL A 376 -3.44 16.72 22.11
N ALA A 377 -4.24 16.66 21.03
CA ALA A 377 -3.86 16.17 19.71
C ALA A 377 -3.18 14.79 19.78
N GLY A 378 -3.69 13.87 20.62
CA GLY A 378 -3.04 12.58 20.84
C GLY A 378 -3.99 11.51 21.37
N THR A 379 -3.82 10.27 20.92
CA THR A 379 -4.64 9.10 21.30
C THR A 379 -3.95 8.18 22.29
N THR A 380 -2.63 8.32 22.46
CA THR A 380 -1.81 7.44 23.30
C THR A 380 -2.22 7.54 24.78
N LEU A 381 -2.49 6.38 25.39
CA LEU A 381 -2.99 6.26 26.76
C LEU A 381 -4.34 6.96 27.01
N ILE A 382 -5.08 7.30 25.94
CA ILE A 382 -6.38 7.97 26.01
C ILE A 382 -7.45 7.13 25.32
N GLN A 383 -7.22 6.78 24.03
CA GLN A 383 -8.24 6.12 23.21
C GLN A 383 -8.38 4.64 23.58
N PRO A 384 -9.55 4.20 24.06
CA PRO A 384 -9.83 2.78 24.23
C PRO A 384 -9.98 2.07 22.88
N VAL A 385 -9.36 0.91 22.74
CA VAL A 385 -9.40 0.08 21.52
C VAL A 385 -9.79 -1.37 21.87
N ASP A 386 -10.83 -1.55 22.68
CA ASP A 386 -11.37 -2.87 23.06
C ASP A 386 -12.13 -3.51 21.88
N THR A 387 -11.41 -3.82 20.82
CA THR A 387 -11.93 -4.41 19.60
C THR A 387 -11.71 -5.92 19.55
N TYR A 388 -12.40 -6.61 18.62
CA TYR A 388 -12.18 -8.03 18.38
C TYR A 388 -10.70 -8.33 18.07
N SER A 389 -10.08 -7.53 17.20
CA SER A 389 -8.69 -7.72 16.74
C SER A 389 -7.69 -7.57 17.88
N VAL A 390 -7.80 -6.52 18.69
CA VAL A 390 -6.97 -6.32 19.88
C VAL A 390 -7.09 -7.49 20.84
N ASN A 391 -8.31 -7.93 21.13
CA ASN A 391 -8.54 -9.06 22.03
C ASN A 391 -7.94 -10.38 21.52
N GLN A 392 -8.01 -10.65 20.20
CA GLN A 392 -7.38 -11.84 19.65
C GLN A 392 -5.84 -11.76 19.72
N ALA A 393 -5.29 -10.60 19.41
CA ALA A 393 -3.84 -10.39 19.45
C ALA A 393 -3.29 -10.48 20.90
N LEU A 394 -3.99 -9.93 21.88
CA LEU A 394 -3.63 -10.06 23.30
C LEU A 394 -3.67 -11.52 23.81
N MET A 395 -4.46 -12.39 23.16
CA MET A 395 -4.41 -13.83 23.41
C MET A 395 -3.24 -14.54 22.70
N GLY A 396 -2.31 -13.79 22.10
CA GLY A 396 -1.16 -14.33 21.34
C GLY A 396 -1.51 -14.84 19.94
N ARG A 397 -2.66 -14.44 19.37
CA ARG A 397 -3.10 -14.90 18.06
C ARG A 397 -2.72 -13.89 16.98
N THR A 398 -2.26 -14.42 15.86
CA THR A 398 -2.04 -13.66 14.63
C THR A 398 -3.09 -14.05 13.60
N GLY A 399 -3.67 -13.08 12.89
CA GLY A 399 -4.68 -13.40 11.89
C GLY A 399 -5.29 -12.17 11.22
N THR A 400 -6.28 -12.45 10.39
CA THR A 400 -7.11 -11.44 9.71
C THR A 400 -8.57 -11.74 9.95
N ALA A 401 -9.40 -10.70 9.99
CA ALA A 401 -10.85 -10.80 10.15
C ALA A 401 -11.55 -9.63 9.44
N VAL A 402 -12.87 -9.72 9.38
CA VAL A 402 -13.73 -8.56 9.17
C VAL A 402 -14.38 -8.26 10.51
N ALA A 403 -14.14 -7.08 11.05
CA ALA A 403 -14.62 -6.67 12.36
C ALA A 403 -14.71 -5.14 12.42
N ASP A 404 -15.47 -4.63 13.38
CA ASP A 404 -15.52 -3.20 13.61
C ASP A 404 -14.19 -2.69 14.19
N SER A 405 -13.71 -1.58 13.65
CA SER A 405 -12.58 -0.84 14.18
C SER A 405 -12.97 -0.08 15.45
N TYR A 406 -12.01 0.56 16.10
CA TYR A 406 -12.29 1.43 17.26
C TYR A 406 -13.10 2.69 16.89
N LEU A 407 -13.18 3.01 15.59
CA LEU A 407 -14.04 4.06 15.03
C LEU A 407 -15.48 3.59 14.80
N GLY A 408 -15.79 2.31 15.07
CA GLY A 408 -17.10 1.71 14.81
C GLY A 408 -17.38 1.42 13.34
N LEU A 409 -16.35 1.48 12.48
CA LEU A 409 -16.47 1.22 11.07
C LEU A 409 -16.14 -0.23 10.75
N GLU A 410 -16.98 -0.90 9.96
CA GLU A 410 -16.71 -2.26 9.50
C GLU A 410 -15.45 -2.27 8.63
N SER A 411 -14.45 -3.00 9.06
CA SER A 411 -13.10 -2.99 8.48
C SER A 411 -12.57 -4.40 8.27
N ILE A 412 -11.71 -4.57 7.28
CA ILE A 412 -10.79 -5.70 7.30
C ILE A 412 -9.66 -5.36 8.26
N VAL A 413 -9.32 -6.30 9.11
CA VAL A 413 -8.30 -6.13 10.14
C VAL A 413 -7.25 -7.24 10.03
N ALA A 414 -5.98 -6.88 10.20
CA ALA A 414 -4.87 -7.80 10.39
C ALA A 414 -4.22 -7.50 11.74
N TYR A 415 -4.08 -8.50 12.58
CA TYR A 415 -3.61 -8.32 13.95
C TYR A 415 -2.54 -9.33 14.34
N SER A 416 -1.64 -8.95 15.22
CA SER A 416 -0.63 -9.81 15.82
C SER A 416 -0.14 -9.26 17.16
N PRO A 417 0.41 -10.10 18.06
CA PRO A 417 1.26 -9.62 19.12
C PRO A 417 2.53 -8.96 18.54
N ILE A 418 3.16 -8.10 19.34
CA ILE A 418 4.48 -7.51 19.08
C ILE A 418 5.47 -8.16 20.05
N GLU A 419 6.56 -8.68 19.52
CA GLU A 419 7.57 -9.40 20.31
C GLU A 419 8.70 -8.45 20.74
N VAL A 420 8.40 -7.60 21.72
CA VAL A 420 9.40 -6.74 22.37
C VAL A 420 9.53 -7.13 23.84
N ASN A 421 10.76 -7.40 24.26
CA ASN A 421 11.00 -7.84 25.63
C ASN A 421 10.60 -6.77 26.65
N GLY A 422 9.72 -7.12 27.56
CA GLY A 422 9.18 -6.21 28.58
C GLY A 422 7.88 -5.51 28.23
N LEU A 423 7.39 -5.63 26.97
CA LEU A 423 6.13 -5.02 26.51
C LEU A 423 5.08 -6.08 26.15
N ASN A 424 3.84 -5.80 26.47
CA ASN A 424 2.69 -6.62 26.07
C ASN A 424 1.83 -5.82 25.09
N TRP A 425 2.42 -5.54 23.93
CA TRP A 425 1.79 -4.77 22.89
C TRP A 425 1.24 -5.65 21.79
N VAL A 426 0.23 -5.15 21.11
CA VAL A 426 -0.35 -5.78 19.93
C VAL A 426 -0.50 -4.75 18.82
N ALA A 427 -0.27 -5.19 17.59
CA ALA A 427 -0.47 -4.37 16.40
C ALA A 427 -1.75 -4.78 15.68
N VAL A 428 -2.47 -3.78 15.22
CA VAL A 428 -3.64 -3.95 14.35
C VAL A 428 -3.50 -3.01 13.17
N ALA A 429 -3.49 -3.58 11.98
CA ALA A 429 -3.71 -2.83 10.75
C ALA A 429 -5.17 -2.98 10.35
N HIS A 430 -5.82 -1.90 9.97
CA HIS A 430 -7.19 -1.95 9.45
C HIS A 430 -7.38 -1.02 8.27
N ILE A 431 -8.37 -1.31 7.46
CA ILE A 431 -8.90 -0.47 6.38
C ILE A 431 -10.40 -0.76 6.27
N THR A 432 -11.21 0.24 6.01
CA THR A 432 -12.66 0.04 5.89
C THR A 432 -13.00 -0.94 4.78
N THR A 433 -14.02 -1.78 5.01
CA THR A 433 -14.50 -2.74 4.00
C THR A 433 -14.98 -2.02 2.74
N ALA A 434 -15.50 -0.82 2.88
CA ALA A 434 -15.95 0.02 1.77
C ALA A 434 -14.79 0.37 0.83
N GLU A 435 -13.66 0.77 1.37
CA GLU A 435 -12.47 1.09 0.58
C GLU A 435 -11.78 -0.18 0.07
N ALA A 436 -11.50 -1.12 0.97
CA ALA A 436 -10.78 -2.35 0.63
C ALA A 436 -11.46 -3.15 -0.50
N PHE A 437 -12.79 -3.09 -0.56
CA PHE A 437 -13.56 -3.78 -1.59
C PHE A 437 -14.09 -2.87 -2.70
N ALA A 438 -13.73 -1.59 -2.72
CA ALA A 438 -14.05 -0.69 -3.83
C ALA A 438 -13.58 -1.25 -5.20
N PRO A 439 -12.36 -1.84 -5.33
CA PRO A 439 -11.93 -2.48 -6.57
C PRO A 439 -12.83 -3.65 -6.98
N VAL A 440 -13.43 -4.36 -6.00
CA VAL A 440 -14.39 -5.44 -6.28
C VAL A 440 -15.68 -4.88 -6.87
N ALA A 441 -16.17 -3.76 -6.36
CA ALA A 441 -17.35 -3.08 -6.88
C ALA A 441 -17.11 -2.58 -8.31
N ASP A 442 -15.97 -1.96 -8.56
CA ASP A 442 -15.57 -1.48 -9.89
C ASP A 442 -15.36 -2.65 -10.87
N PHE A 443 -14.71 -3.70 -10.43
CA PHE A 443 -14.57 -4.93 -11.19
C PHE A 443 -15.94 -5.52 -11.54
N THR A 444 -16.84 -5.61 -10.57
CA THR A 444 -18.20 -6.13 -10.76
C THR A 444 -18.98 -5.27 -11.75
N ARG A 445 -18.93 -3.95 -11.60
CA ARG A 445 -19.55 -3.01 -12.54
C ARG A 445 -19.03 -3.19 -13.96
N ASN A 446 -17.71 -3.25 -14.12
CA ASN A 446 -17.06 -3.41 -15.42
C ASN A 446 -17.37 -4.79 -16.04
N LEU A 447 -17.40 -5.84 -15.22
CA LEU A 447 -17.80 -7.17 -15.66
C LEU A 447 -19.26 -7.20 -16.13
N VAL A 448 -20.17 -6.59 -15.38
CA VAL A 448 -21.60 -6.51 -15.75
C VAL A 448 -21.78 -5.70 -17.04
N LEU A 449 -21.10 -4.54 -17.15
CA LEU A 449 -21.15 -3.73 -18.37
C LEU A 449 -20.57 -4.48 -19.58
N SER A 450 -19.46 -5.19 -19.40
CA SER A 450 -18.85 -6.02 -20.44
C SER A 450 -19.78 -7.16 -20.86
N LEU A 451 -20.40 -7.83 -19.89
CA LEU A 451 -21.37 -8.90 -20.14
C LEU A 451 -22.57 -8.38 -20.91
N LEU A 452 -23.10 -7.22 -20.51
CA LEU A 452 -24.21 -6.54 -21.22
C LEU A 452 -23.82 -6.19 -22.66
N ALA A 453 -22.63 -5.63 -22.85
CA ALA A 453 -22.10 -5.29 -24.18
C ALA A 453 -21.96 -6.54 -25.06
N ILE A 454 -21.44 -7.65 -24.51
CA ILE A 454 -21.34 -8.94 -25.20
C ILE A 454 -22.72 -9.46 -25.58
N ILE A 455 -23.68 -9.43 -24.66
CA ILE A 455 -25.07 -9.88 -24.92
C ILE A 455 -25.70 -9.04 -26.04
N VAL A 456 -25.51 -7.72 -26.03
CA VAL A 456 -25.98 -6.81 -27.07
C VAL A 456 -25.33 -7.13 -28.43
N ALA A 457 -23.98 -7.25 -28.42
CA ALA A 457 -23.23 -7.57 -29.64
C ALA A 457 -23.63 -8.93 -30.23
N VAL A 458 -23.77 -9.97 -29.40
CA VAL A 458 -24.22 -11.29 -29.80
C VAL A 458 -25.68 -11.27 -30.28
N SER A 459 -26.54 -10.49 -29.63
CA SER A 459 -27.92 -10.32 -30.05
C SER A 459 -28.01 -9.68 -31.43
N LEU A 460 -27.21 -8.61 -31.66
CA LEU A 460 -27.11 -7.98 -32.98
C LEU A 460 -26.57 -8.92 -34.05
N LEU A 461 -25.48 -9.64 -33.71
CA LEU A 461 -24.89 -10.63 -34.61
C LEU A 461 -25.84 -11.77 -34.89
N SER A 462 -26.56 -12.27 -33.88
CA SER A 462 -27.56 -13.32 -34.03
C SER A 462 -28.73 -12.87 -34.91
N LEU A 463 -29.17 -11.61 -34.78
CA LEU A 463 -30.18 -11.01 -35.67
C LEU A 463 -29.70 -10.93 -37.12
N LEU A 464 -28.46 -10.51 -37.35
CA LEU A 464 -27.83 -10.46 -38.66
C LEU A 464 -27.71 -11.86 -39.27
N LEU A 465 -27.19 -12.82 -38.51
CA LEU A 465 -27.06 -14.21 -38.94
C LEU A 465 -28.42 -14.84 -39.21
N ALA A 466 -29.41 -14.66 -38.31
CA ALA A 466 -30.74 -15.17 -38.51
C ALA A 466 -31.43 -14.59 -39.78
N GLN A 467 -31.17 -13.31 -40.10
CA GLN A 467 -31.63 -12.72 -41.36
C GLN A 467 -30.89 -13.31 -42.56
N THR A 468 -29.58 -13.52 -42.42
CA THR A 468 -28.77 -14.08 -43.52
C THR A 468 -29.16 -15.52 -43.85
N PHE A 469 -29.38 -16.36 -42.82
CA PHE A 469 -29.81 -17.74 -43.01
C PHE A 469 -31.28 -17.92 -43.40
N THR A 470 -32.19 -17.06 -42.95
CA THR A 470 -33.63 -17.26 -43.18
C THR A 470 -34.14 -16.61 -44.44
N ARG A 471 -33.49 -15.52 -44.91
CA ARG A 471 -33.83 -14.87 -46.18
C ARG A 471 -33.68 -15.80 -47.36
N PRO A 472 -32.58 -16.57 -47.51
CA PRO A 472 -32.45 -17.56 -48.58
C PRO A 472 -33.54 -18.63 -48.56
N VAL A 473 -33.80 -19.20 -47.37
CA VAL A 473 -34.83 -20.25 -47.22
C VAL A 473 -36.23 -19.75 -47.59
N ARG A 474 -36.61 -18.55 -47.18
CA ARG A 474 -37.90 -17.95 -47.56
C ARG A 474 -38.00 -17.72 -49.06
N ARG A 475 -36.93 -17.17 -49.65
CA ARG A 475 -36.88 -16.94 -51.12
C ARG A 475 -36.99 -18.25 -51.89
N LEU A 476 -36.29 -19.29 -51.39
CA LEU A 476 -36.35 -20.60 -52.02
C LEU A 476 -37.78 -21.21 -51.94
N VAL A 477 -38.43 -21.13 -50.76
CA VAL A 477 -39.81 -21.60 -50.59
C VAL A 477 -40.81 -20.83 -51.49
N GLU A 478 -40.61 -19.52 -51.65
CA GLU A 478 -41.39 -18.69 -52.56
C GLU A 478 -41.14 -19.06 -54.07
N ALA A 479 -39.82 -19.24 -54.38
CA ALA A 479 -39.43 -19.64 -55.73
C ALA A 479 -39.94 -21.04 -56.09
N VAL A 480 -39.84 -22.01 -55.15
CA VAL A 480 -40.48 -23.37 -55.36
C VAL A 480 -41.96 -23.26 -55.56
N ARG A 481 -42.67 -22.38 -54.85
CA ARG A 481 -44.15 -22.17 -55.09
C ARG A 481 -44.42 -21.51 -56.41
N ARG A 482 -43.58 -20.58 -56.87
CA ARG A 482 -43.69 -19.96 -58.18
C ARG A 482 -43.36 -20.95 -59.29
N LEU A 483 -42.30 -21.76 -59.11
CA LEU A 483 -41.98 -22.85 -60.06
C LEU A 483 -43.08 -23.89 -60.10
N ALA A 484 -43.64 -24.28 -58.94
CA ALA A 484 -44.79 -25.17 -58.87
C ALA A 484 -46.11 -24.55 -59.48
N GLY A 485 -46.16 -23.22 -59.55
CA GLY A 485 -47.22 -22.47 -60.26
C GLY A 485 -46.99 -22.25 -61.74
N GLY A 486 -45.91 -22.84 -62.34
CA GLY A 486 -45.60 -22.78 -63.75
C GLY A 486 -44.67 -21.63 -64.20
N ASP A 487 -44.14 -20.84 -63.29
CA ASP A 487 -43.17 -19.78 -63.63
C ASP A 487 -41.79 -20.39 -63.75
N LEU A 488 -41.42 -20.90 -64.91
CA LEU A 488 -40.12 -21.52 -65.22
C LEU A 488 -39.01 -20.50 -65.41
N ALA A 489 -39.30 -19.19 -65.36
CA ALA A 489 -38.36 -18.13 -65.44
C ALA A 489 -37.87 -17.67 -64.00
N VAL A 490 -38.45 -18.26 -62.96
CA VAL A 490 -38.12 -17.95 -61.60
C VAL A 490 -36.68 -18.38 -61.31
N GLN A 491 -35.87 -17.45 -60.95
CA GLN A 491 -34.51 -17.68 -60.43
C GLN A 491 -34.45 -17.28 -58.94
N VAL A 492 -33.80 -18.10 -58.13
CA VAL A 492 -33.43 -17.76 -56.75
C VAL A 492 -32.05 -17.19 -56.80
N PRO A 493 -31.82 -16.02 -56.19
CA PRO A 493 -30.43 -15.49 -56.07
C PRO A 493 -29.56 -16.51 -55.30
N ALA A 494 -28.68 -17.19 -56.01
CA ALA A 494 -27.75 -18.18 -55.47
C ALA A 494 -26.41 -17.53 -55.10
N GLY A 495 -26.44 -16.41 -54.32
CA GLY A 495 -25.25 -15.63 -53.99
C GLY A 495 -24.52 -16.09 -52.73
N SER A 496 -24.96 -17.17 -52.11
CA SER A 496 -24.31 -17.75 -50.91
C SER A 496 -23.42 -18.94 -51.31
N ARG A 497 -22.25 -19.08 -50.67
CA ARG A 497 -21.28 -20.17 -50.89
C ARG A 497 -21.42 -21.32 -49.89
N ASP A 498 -22.52 -21.33 -49.21
CA ASP A 498 -22.90 -22.33 -48.23
C ASP A 498 -23.95 -23.27 -48.85
N GLU A 499 -24.44 -24.17 -48.03
CA GLU A 499 -25.49 -25.14 -48.38
C GLU A 499 -26.76 -24.46 -48.94
N PHE A 500 -26.96 -23.16 -48.65
CA PHE A 500 -28.06 -22.39 -49.20
C PHE A 500 -27.75 -21.93 -50.64
N GLY A 501 -26.50 -21.67 -50.94
CA GLY A 501 -26.02 -21.43 -52.28
C GLY A 501 -26.14 -22.67 -53.14
N ASP A 502 -25.70 -23.81 -52.61
CA ASP A 502 -25.83 -25.11 -53.25
C ASP A 502 -27.28 -25.48 -53.52
N LEU A 503 -28.16 -25.22 -52.53
CA LEU A 503 -29.60 -25.44 -52.65
C LEU A 503 -30.23 -24.47 -53.66
N GLY A 504 -29.77 -23.22 -53.67
CA GLY A 504 -30.15 -22.20 -54.65
C GLY A 504 -29.69 -22.56 -56.06
N ASN A 505 -28.44 -23.02 -56.21
CA ASN A 505 -27.86 -23.50 -57.47
C ASN A 505 -28.60 -24.75 -57.95
N ALA A 506 -28.77 -25.76 -57.09
CA ALA A 506 -29.53 -26.94 -57.41
C ALA A 506 -30.97 -26.62 -57.81
N PHE A 507 -31.61 -25.63 -57.18
CA PHE A 507 -32.89 -25.12 -57.59
C PHE A 507 -32.85 -24.40 -58.94
N ASN A 508 -31.83 -23.53 -59.16
CA ASN A 508 -31.65 -22.83 -60.42
C ASN A 508 -31.24 -23.80 -61.55
N ASP A 509 -30.40 -24.80 -61.25
CA ASP A 509 -30.01 -25.88 -62.15
C ASP A 509 -31.25 -26.79 -62.43
N MET A 510 -32.06 -27.05 -61.42
CA MET A 510 -33.32 -27.71 -61.60
C MET A 510 -34.30 -26.83 -62.38
N ALA A 511 -34.36 -25.52 -62.06
CA ALA A 511 -35.16 -24.54 -62.80
C ALA A 511 -34.55 -24.25 -64.19
N ALA A 512 -33.23 -24.32 -64.34
CA ALA A 512 -32.45 -24.16 -65.56
C ALA A 512 -32.18 -25.47 -66.26
N SER A 513 -32.23 -26.63 -65.61
CA SER A 513 -32.45 -27.93 -66.29
C SER A 513 -33.86 -28.03 -66.83
N LEU A 514 -34.72 -27.29 -66.19
CA LEU A 514 -36.07 -26.98 -66.75
C LEU A 514 -35.99 -25.84 -67.77
N ARG A 515 -34.88 -25.12 -67.84
CA ARG A 515 -34.62 -24.00 -68.76
C ARG A 515 -33.19 -23.80 -69.06
N ILE A 516 -32.44 -24.79 -69.35
CA ILE A 516 -31.06 -24.74 -69.84
C ILE A 516 -30.18 -23.61 -69.33
N LYS A 517 -29.31 -24.00 -68.41
CA LYS A 517 -27.94 -23.48 -68.09
C LYS A 517 -27.73 -21.97 -68.13
N GLN A 518 -27.48 -21.44 -67.00
CA GLN A 518 -26.48 -20.34 -66.97
C GLN A 518 -25.93 -20.06 -65.56
N ASP A 519 -24.69 -20.06 -65.50
CA ASP A 519 -23.58 -19.24 -65.02
C ASP A 519 -23.27 -19.11 -63.54
N LEU A 520 -22.00 -19.09 -63.38
CA LEU A 520 -21.10 -19.36 -62.26
C LEU A 520 -20.44 -18.09 -61.67
N ILE A 521 -20.04 -18.14 -60.40
CA ILE A 521 -18.87 -17.57 -59.67
C ILE A 521 -18.97 -16.19 -59.01
N ASP A 522 -18.66 -16.11 -57.68
CA ASP A 522 -17.52 -15.30 -57.18
C ASP A 522 -17.22 -15.44 -55.66
N GLU A 523 -15.93 -15.17 -55.30
CA GLU A 523 -15.27 -15.70 -54.15
C GLU A 523 -14.51 -14.70 -53.25
N GLN A 524 -14.36 -15.03 -52.02
CA GLN A 524 -13.36 -14.78 -50.93
C GLN A 524 -12.83 -13.39 -50.54
N ARG A 525 -12.85 -13.15 -49.24
CA ARG A 525 -11.82 -12.47 -48.38
C ARG A 525 -12.27 -12.29 -46.96
N VAL A 526 -11.48 -12.53 -46.00
CA VAL A 526 -11.27 -11.82 -44.71
C VAL A 526 -10.69 -12.72 -43.62
N GLU A 527 -9.35 -12.88 -43.52
CA GLU A 527 -8.73 -13.61 -42.39
C GLU A 527 -7.43 -12.95 -41.82
N ASN A 528 -7.00 -11.79 -42.26
CA ASN A 528 -5.64 -11.33 -41.93
C ASN A 528 -5.53 -10.19 -40.88
N GLU A 529 -6.60 -9.76 -40.28
CA GLU A 529 -6.54 -8.49 -39.51
C GLU A 529 -6.13 -8.59 -38.04
N ARG A 530 -6.28 -9.76 -37.41
CA ARG A 530 -6.22 -9.85 -35.95
C ARG A 530 -4.83 -9.97 -35.33
N LEU A 531 -3.84 -10.39 -36.12
CA LEU A 531 -2.51 -10.72 -35.57
C LEU A 531 -1.57 -9.51 -35.42
N LEU A 532 -1.81 -8.43 -36.11
CA LEU A 532 -0.89 -7.29 -36.17
C LEU A 532 -0.91 -6.38 -34.91
N HIS A 533 -2.05 -6.30 -34.25
CA HIS A 533 -2.22 -5.38 -33.11
C HIS A 533 -1.59 -5.83 -31.78
N THR A 534 -1.07 -7.06 -31.71
CA THR A 534 -0.47 -7.61 -30.46
C THR A 534 1.02 -7.27 -30.32
N LEU A 535 1.66 -6.87 -31.40
CA LEU A 535 3.13 -6.76 -31.45
C LEU A 535 3.64 -5.32 -31.54
N MET A 536 2.77 -4.33 -31.76
CA MET A 536 3.18 -2.93 -31.95
C MET A 536 2.04 -1.95 -31.65
N PRO A 537 2.33 -0.66 -31.35
CA PRO A 537 1.30 0.37 -31.19
C PRO A 537 0.39 0.49 -32.42
N GLY A 538 -0.92 0.78 -32.18
CA GLY A 538 -1.94 0.77 -33.22
C GLY A 538 -1.66 1.66 -34.45
N SER A 539 -1.00 2.80 -34.26
CA SER A 539 -0.59 3.71 -35.34
C SER A 539 0.47 3.08 -36.27
N VAL A 540 1.35 2.29 -35.68
CA VAL A 540 2.41 1.57 -36.44
C VAL A 540 1.82 0.39 -37.23
N ALA A 541 0.83 -0.32 -36.65
CA ALA A 541 0.14 -1.43 -37.28
C ALA A 541 -0.67 -0.99 -38.54
N GLU A 542 -1.28 0.19 -38.49
CA GLU A 542 -2.06 0.72 -39.63
C GLU A 542 -1.16 1.09 -40.82
N ARG A 543 -0.01 1.71 -40.59
CA ARG A 543 0.97 2.07 -41.64
C ARG A 543 1.61 0.83 -42.25
N TYR A 544 1.88 -0.19 -41.45
CA TYR A 544 2.39 -1.48 -41.93
C TYR A 544 1.39 -2.19 -42.87
N LYS A 545 0.07 -2.12 -42.57
CA LYS A 545 -0.99 -2.64 -43.46
C LYS A 545 -1.06 -1.92 -44.81
N GLN A 546 -0.70 -0.64 -44.84
CA GLN A 546 -0.65 0.17 -46.06
C GLN A 546 0.58 -0.12 -46.92
N GLY A 547 1.45 -1.04 -46.49
CA GLY A 547 2.62 -1.47 -47.23
C GLY A 547 3.89 -0.63 -46.99
N GLU A 548 3.93 0.17 -45.92
CA GLU A 548 5.13 0.87 -45.48
C GLU A 548 6.14 -0.12 -44.90
N GLU A 549 7.21 -0.36 -45.61
CA GLU A 549 8.25 -1.32 -45.20
C GLU A 549 9.25 -0.76 -44.18
N THR A 550 9.29 0.56 -43.98
CA THR A 550 10.19 1.22 -43.04
C THR A 550 9.39 2.26 -42.26
N ILE A 551 9.06 1.96 -41.00
CA ILE A 551 8.34 2.86 -40.10
C ILE A 551 9.35 3.39 -39.10
N ALA A 552 9.68 4.66 -39.20
CA ALA A 552 10.50 5.39 -38.24
C ALA A 552 9.79 6.71 -37.91
N GLU A 553 9.78 7.10 -36.65
CA GLU A 553 9.15 8.33 -36.18
C GLU A 553 10.06 9.02 -35.17
N GLU A 554 10.30 10.30 -35.39
CA GLU A 554 11.11 11.12 -34.51
C GLU A 554 10.22 11.80 -33.46
N HIS A 555 10.63 11.75 -32.21
CA HIS A 555 9.92 12.30 -31.08
C HIS A 555 10.83 13.27 -30.34
N ASP A 556 10.41 14.51 -30.25
CA ASP A 556 11.11 15.52 -29.47
C ASP A 556 10.72 15.46 -27.99
N ASN A 557 11.71 15.81 -27.15
CA ASN A 557 11.49 15.95 -25.71
C ASN A 557 10.96 14.67 -25.02
N VAL A 558 11.54 13.54 -25.34
CA VAL A 558 11.30 12.26 -24.66
C VAL A 558 12.37 12.04 -23.60
N SER A 559 11.97 11.58 -22.42
CA SER A 559 12.92 11.17 -21.39
C SER A 559 13.08 9.66 -21.40
N VAL A 560 14.31 9.21 -21.41
CA VAL A 560 14.70 7.80 -21.49
C VAL A 560 15.34 7.36 -20.19
N VAL A 561 14.93 6.21 -19.70
CA VAL A 561 15.53 5.54 -18.55
C VAL A 561 16.12 4.23 -19.02
N PHE A 562 17.41 4.08 -18.83
CA PHE A 562 18.10 2.82 -19.05
C PHE A 562 18.61 2.31 -17.71
N ALA A 563 18.05 1.23 -17.21
CA ALA A 563 18.40 0.67 -15.92
C ALA A 563 18.98 -0.74 -16.06
N GLU A 564 19.88 -1.10 -15.13
CA GLU A 564 20.55 -2.40 -15.07
C GLU A 564 20.60 -2.87 -13.61
N LEU A 565 20.33 -4.14 -13.43
CA LEU A 565 20.47 -4.80 -12.15
C LEU A 565 21.95 -5.13 -11.89
N VAL A 566 22.47 -4.66 -10.79
CA VAL A 566 23.84 -4.93 -10.33
C VAL A 566 23.83 -6.15 -9.42
N GLY A 567 24.73 -7.10 -9.69
CA GLY A 567 24.87 -8.33 -8.89
C GLY A 567 23.93 -9.47 -9.29
N PHE A 568 23.02 -9.25 -10.26
CA PHE A 568 22.05 -10.29 -10.65
C PHE A 568 22.72 -11.51 -11.31
N ASP A 569 23.74 -11.32 -12.14
CA ASP A 569 24.46 -12.43 -12.79
C ASP A 569 25.23 -13.28 -11.76
N ASP A 570 25.72 -12.66 -10.68
CA ASP A 570 26.37 -13.38 -9.58
C ASP A 570 25.34 -14.14 -8.73
N TYR A 571 24.22 -13.53 -8.45
CA TYR A 571 23.10 -14.16 -7.75
C TYR A 571 22.50 -15.31 -8.56
N ALA A 572 22.39 -15.16 -9.87
CA ALA A 572 21.79 -16.15 -10.75
C ALA A 572 22.67 -17.39 -10.99
N ARG A 573 23.97 -17.34 -10.64
CA ARG A 573 24.91 -18.48 -10.90
C ARG A 573 24.49 -19.77 -10.22
N ASP A 574 23.88 -19.67 -9.04
CA ASP A 574 23.47 -20.82 -8.24
C ASP A 574 22.00 -21.22 -8.49
N LEU A 575 21.31 -20.53 -9.40
CA LEU A 575 19.91 -20.78 -9.74
C LEU A 575 19.79 -21.66 -10.98
N THR A 576 18.73 -22.44 -11.01
CA THR A 576 18.34 -23.11 -12.27
C THR A 576 17.76 -22.09 -13.25
N GLY A 577 17.84 -22.36 -14.57
CA GLY A 577 17.31 -21.45 -15.58
C GLY A 577 15.82 -21.07 -15.39
N ALA A 578 15.01 -21.95 -14.79
CA ALA A 578 13.61 -21.65 -14.47
C ALA A 578 13.50 -20.72 -13.26
N GLU A 579 14.32 -20.89 -12.26
CA GLU A 579 14.40 -20.01 -11.09
C GLU A 579 14.95 -18.64 -11.48
N GLU A 580 16.00 -18.58 -12.29
CA GLU A 580 16.53 -17.33 -12.84
C GLU A 580 15.43 -16.52 -13.54
N ILE A 581 14.69 -17.16 -14.45
CA ILE A 581 13.58 -16.52 -15.16
C ILE A 581 12.46 -16.10 -14.19
N ALA A 582 12.14 -16.89 -13.19
CA ALA A 582 11.10 -16.57 -12.23
C ALA A 582 11.47 -15.34 -11.37
N GLN A 583 12.72 -15.27 -10.91
CA GLN A 583 13.24 -14.15 -10.14
C GLN A 583 13.35 -12.89 -10.99
N LEU A 584 13.86 -13.02 -12.21
CA LEU A 584 13.90 -11.91 -13.15
C LEU A 584 12.50 -11.37 -13.46
N ASN A 585 11.54 -12.25 -13.68
CA ASN A 585 10.14 -11.86 -13.92
C ASN A 585 9.48 -11.20 -12.69
N ALA A 586 9.87 -11.57 -11.49
CA ALA A 586 9.37 -10.92 -10.27
C ALA A 586 9.86 -9.46 -10.20
N LEU A 587 11.14 -9.23 -10.47
CA LEU A 587 11.73 -7.90 -10.55
C LEU A 587 11.12 -7.09 -11.70
N MET A 588 10.99 -7.70 -12.90
CA MET A 588 10.41 -7.02 -14.06
C MET A 588 8.95 -6.60 -13.82
N ARG A 589 8.16 -7.43 -13.16
CA ARG A 589 6.78 -7.05 -12.75
C ARG A 589 6.79 -5.86 -11.79
N GLY A 590 7.70 -5.85 -10.82
CA GLY A 590 7.86 -4.71 -9.92
C GLY A 590 8.23 -3.42 -10.67
N PHE A 591 9.06 -3.54 -11.70
CA PHE A 591 9.42 -2.41 -12.57
C PHE A 591 8.24 -1.98 -13.45
N ASP A 592 7.47 -2.92 -14.00
CA ASP A 592 6.27 -2.62 -14.78
C ASP A 592 5.19 -1.93 -13.93
N ASP A 593 5.00 -2.36 -12.69
CA ASP A 593 4.10 -1.71 -11.74
C ASP A 593 4.56 -0.29 -11.40
N ALA A 594 5.86 -0.11 -11.21
CA ALA A 594 6.45 1.21 -10.98
C ALA A 594 6.30 2.11 -12.22
N ALA A 595 6.55 1.57 -13.42
CA ALA A 595 6.38 2.27 -14.69
C ALA A 595 4.92 2.72 -14.88
N SER A 596 3.97 1.83 -14.64
CA SER A 596 2.54 2.13 -14.72
C SER A 596 2.12 3.26 -13.77
N LYS A 597 2.61 3.23 -12.52
CA LYS A 597 2.34 4.27 -11.52
C LYS A 597 2.95 5.61 -11.90
N ALA A 598 4.17 5.60 -12.41
CA ALA A 598 4.86 6.80 -12.84
C ALA A 598 4.35 7.34 -14.19
N GLY A 599 3.57 6.56 -14.93
CA GLY A 599 3.15 6.88 -16.30
C GLY A 599 4.33 6.91 -17.27
N VAL A 600 5.24 5.96 -17.09
CA VAL A 600 6.42 5.73 -17.94
C VAL A 600 6.13 4.48 -18.77
N GLU A 601 6.48 4.53 -20.03
CA GLU A 601 6.24 3.46 -20.99
C GLU A 601 7.45 2.52 -21.03
N ARG A 602 7.21 1.21 -20.87
CA ARG A 602 8.23 0.21 -21.15
C ARG A 602 8.46 0.09 -22.65
N VAL A 603 9.68 0.25 -23.07
CA VAL A 603 10.10 0.02 -24.47
C VAL A 603 10.53 -1.42 -24.65
N ARG A 604 11.49 -1.86 -23.84
CA ARG A 604 12.06 -3.20 -23.96
C ARG A 604 12.70 -3.67 -22.65
N THR A 605 12.60 -4.95 -22.37
CA THR A 605 13.40 -5.62 -21.33
C THR A 605 14.61 -6.28 -21.97
N LEU A 606 15.74 -6.23 -21.27
CA LEU A 606 17.00 -6.89 -21.61
C LEU A 606 17.37 -7.87 -20.51
N ARG A 607 18.29 -8.78 -20.73
CA ARG A 607 18.79 -9.65 -19.66
C ARG A 607 19.43 -8.78 -18.57
N GLY A 608 18.77 -8.71 -17.41
CA GLY A 608 19.23 -7.86 -16.31
C GLY A 608 19.05 -6.35 -16.52
N GLY A 609 18.37 -5.89 -17.58
CA GLY A 609 18.17 -4.49 -17.88
C GLY A 609 16.73 -4.12 -18.26
N TYR A 610 16.42 -2.84 -18.20
CA TYR A 610 15.10 -2.30 -18.47
C TYR A 610 15.23 -0.96 -19.20
N LEU A 611 14.66 -0.87 -20.40
CA LEU A 611 14.57 0.35 -21.17
C LEU A 611 13.13 0.87 -21.13
N ALA A 612 12.98 2.11 -20.70
CA ALA A 612 11.71 2.78 -20.63
C ALA A 612 11.79 4.23 -21.09
N SER A 613 10.67 4.78 -21.47
CA SER A 613 10.55 6.17 -21.90
C SER A 613 9.38 6.88 -21.24
N SER A 614 9.45 8.18 -21.16
CA SER A 614 8.33 9.04 -20.75
C SER A 614 8.14 10.12 -21.79
N GLY A 615 6.92 10.23 -22.30
CA GLY A 615 6.59 11.21 -23.33
C GLY A 615 6.71 10.69 -24.77
N LEU A 616 6.90 9.39 -24.97
CA LEU A 616 6.99 8.76 -26.29
C LEU A 616 5.61 8.57 -26.93
N ILE A 617 4.73 7.82 -26.26
CA ILE A 617 3.37 7.53 -26.75
C ILE A 617 2.43 8.68 -26.41
N VAL A 618 2.56 9.22 -25.22
CA VAL A 618 1.78 10.36 -24.76
C VAL A 618 2.72 11.50 -24.40
N PRO A 619 2.83 12.55 -25.25
CA PRO A 619 3.67 13.71 -24.96
C PRO A 619 3.31 14.36 -23.60
N ARG A 620 4.31 14.58 -22.74
CA ARG A 620 4.14 15.11 -21.38
C ARG A 620 5.14 16.21 -21.10
N VAL A 621 4.70 17.22 -20.37
CA VAL A 621 5.59 18.33 -19.97
C VAL A 621 6.44 17.98 -18.75
N ASP A 622 6.03 16.99 -17.96
CA ASP A 622 6.68 16.50 -16.74
C ASP A 622 7.46 15.20 -16.93
N ASN A 623 7.75 14.84 -18.19
CA ASN A 623 8.42 13.58 -18.57
C ASN A 623 9.77 13.37 -17.84
N VAL A 624 10.57 14.42 -17.69
CA VAL A 624 11.89 14.36 -17.04
C VAL A 624 11.76 13.99 -15.56
N ARG A 625 10.82 14.60 -14.87
CA ARG A 625 10.56 14.33 -13.47
C ARG A 625 10.07 12.88 -13.28
N ARG A 626 9.13 12.45 -14.10
CA ARG A 626 8.59 11.08 -14.07
C ARG A 626 9.66 10.03 -14.31
N ALA A 627 10.55 10.28 -15.26
CA ALA A 627 11.65 9.38 -15.56
C ALA A 627 12.61 9.22 -14.36
N VAL A 628 12.93 10.32 -13.67
CA VAL A 628 13.78 10.28 -12.47
C VAL A 628 13.06 9.62 -11.29
N GLU A 629 11.79 9.95 -11.05
CA GLU A 629 10.96 9.34 -10.01
C GLU A 629 10.82 7.83 -10.25
N PHE A 630 10.59 7.43 -11.50
CA PHE A 630 10.54 6.03 -11.90
C PHE A 630 11.87 5.30 -11.63
N ALA A 631 13.00 5.87 -12.02
CA ALA A 631 14.32 5.26 -11.77
C ALA A 631 14.61 5.08 -10.27
N ARG A 632 14.17 6.02 -9.43
CA ARG A 632 14.26 5.91 -7.97
C ARG A 632 13.34 4.81 -7.41
N GLU A 633 12.13 4.72 -7.94
CA GLU A 633 11.19 3.67 -7.53
C GLU A 633 11.66 2.28 -7.97
N MET A 634 12.29 2.14 -9.14
CA MET A 634 12.94 0.88 -9.54
C MET A 634 13.98 0.42 -8.51
N ARG A 635 14.79 1.35 -8.01
CA ARG A 635 15.76 1.04 -6.95
C ARG A 635 15.07 0.60 -5.65
N ALA A 636 13.97 1.24 -5.28
CA ALA A 636 13.16 0.82 -4.14
C ALA A 636 12.55 -0.58 -4.34
N VAL A 637 12.17 -0.93 -5.57
CA VAL A 637 11.73 -2.29 -5.93
C VAL A 637 12.85 -3.30 -5.66
N VAL A 638 14.08 -3.01 -6.10
CA VAL A 638 15.23 -3.90 -5.86
C VAL A 638 15.52 -4.05 -4.37
N GLN A 639 15.45 -2.97 -3.59
CA GLN A 639 15.63 -3.02 -2.14
C GLN A 639 14.55 -3.88 -1.46
N ARG A 640 13.31 -3.78 -1.89
CA ARG A 640 12.22 -4.66 -1.40
C ARG A 640 12.46 -6.11 -1.75
N PHE A 641 12.93 -6.37 -2.96
CA PHE A 641 13.29 -7.70 -3.43
C PHE A 641 14.42 -8.30 -2.56
N ASN A 642 15.45 -7.52 -2.27
CA ASN A 642 16.56 -7.94 -1.40
C ASN A 642 16.07 -8.33 -0.01
N ALA A 643 15.20 -7.51 0.58
CA ALA A 643 14.64 -7.78 1.90
C ALA A 643 13.79 -9.08 1.94
N GLN A 644 13.19 -9.45 0.81
CA GLN A 644 12.36 -10.65 0.70
C GLN A 644 13.17 -11.92 0.40
N ASN A 645 14.26 -11.79 -0.34
CA ASN A 645 15.02 -12.94 -0.85
C ASN A 645 16.42 -13.07 -0.23
N GLY A 646 16.81 -12.15 0.67
CA GLY A 646 18.11 -12.18 1.33
C GLY A 646 19.27 -11.91 0.36
N THR A 647 19.04 -11.08 -0.67
CA THR A 647 20.00 -10.75 -1.71
C THR A 647 20.60 -9.37 -1.50
N GLU A 648 21.70 -9.06 -2.15
CA GLU A 648 22.37 -7.75 -2.11
C GLU A 648 22.43 -7.12 -3.52
N LEU A 649 21.34 -7.22 -4.27
CA LEU A 649 21.24 -6.60 -5.58
C LEU A 649 21.12 -5.07 -5.42
N ASP A 650 21.59 -4.34 -6.40
CA ASP A 650 21.31 -2.90 -6.51
C ASP A 650 20.98 -2.54 -7.97
N LEU A 651 20.69 -1.28 -8.21
CA LEU A 651 20.32 -0.76 -9.51
C LEU A 651 21.23 0.37 -9.93
N ARG A 652 21.68 0.34 -11.18
CA ARG A 652 22.26 1.49 -11.86
C ARG A 652 21.32 1.94 -12.96
N ALA A 653 20.86 3.17 -12.89
CA ALA A 653 19.98 3.74 -13.90
C ALA A 653 20.57 5.05 -14.44
N GLY A 654 20.62 5.16 -15.77
CA GLY A 654 20.91 6.41 -16.46
C GLY A 654 19.64 7.03 -17.00
N VAL A 655 19.47 8.33 -16.81
CA VAL A 655 18.29 9.09 -17.28
C VAL A 655 18.75 10.28 -18.10
N ASP A 656 18.27 10.34 -19.32
CA ASP A 656 18.49 11.51 -20.19
C ASP A 656 17.19 11.95 -20.88
N THR A 657 17.22 13.11 -21.49
CA THR A 657 16.06 13.69 -22.19
C THR A 657 16.52 14.39 -23.47
N GLY A 658 15.83 14.07 -24.54
CA GLY A 658 16.17 14.62 -25.86
C GLY A 658 15.25 14.09 -26.94
N THR A 659 15.68 14.29 -28.19
CA THR A 659 15.05 13.71 -29.36
C THR A 659 15.40 12.23 -29.48
N VAL A 660 14.41 11.38 -29.75
CA VAL A 660 14.59 9.95 -30.01
C VAL A 660 13.81 9.57 -31.23
N THR A 661 14.32 8.55 -31.95
CA THR A 661 13.60 7.93 -33.05
C THR A 661 13.05 6.59 -32.60
N SER A 662 11.76 6.39 -32.74
CA SER A 662 11.12 5.08 -32.55
C SER A 662 10.88 4.42 -33.91
N GLY A 663 10.93 3.10 -33.96
CA GLY A 663 10.66 2.44 -35.21
C GLY A 663 10.65 0.92 -35.17
N LEU A 664 10.31 0.35 -36.33
CA LEU A 664 10.24 -1.10 -36.50
C LEU A 664 11.54 -1.60 -37.17
N VAL A 665 12.18 -2.59 -36.56
CA VAL A 665 13.41 -3.19 -37.09
C VAL A 665 13.15 -4.63 -37.51
N ALA A 666 13.57 -4.95 -38.71
CA ALA A 666 13.65 -6.27 -39.34
C ALA A 666 12.35 -6.91 -39.86
N ARG A 667 12.47 -7.53 -41.06
CA ARG A 667 11.37 -8.20 -41.77
C ARG A 667 10.89 -9.51 -41.15
N THR A 668 11.70 -10.17 -40.35
CA THR A 668 11.44 -11.53 -39.84
C THR A 668 11.16 -11.61 -38.33
N SER A 669 11.48 -10.56 -37.56
CA SER A 669 11.06 -10.42 -36.17
C SER A 669 10.72 -8.95 -35.88
N LEU A 670 9.45 -8.64 -35.92
CA LEU A 670 8.94 -7.29 -35.70
C LEU A 670 9.24 -6.86 -34.25
N ALA A 671 10.29 -6.04 -34.06
CA ALA A 671 10.64 -5.45 -32.78
C ALA A 671 10.53 -3.93 -32.87
N TYR A 672 9.71 -3.36 -32.04
CA TYR A 672 9.63 -1.91 -31.87
C TYR A 672 10.70 -1.47 -30.89
N ASP A 673 11.56 -0.53 -31.28
CA ASP A 673 12.71 -0.07 -30.49
C ASP A 673 12.92 1.45 -30.61
N LEU A 674 13.83 1.97 -29.80
CA LEU A 674 14.18 3.39 -29.70
C LEU A 674 15.64 3.60 -29.98
N TRP A 675 15.95 4.67 -30.71
CA TRP A 675 17.30 5.14 -31.01
C TRP A 675 17.42 6.64 -30.77
N GLY A 676 18.65 7.11 -30.59
CA GLY A 676 18.96 8.52 -30.44
C GLY A 676 20.00 8.78 -29.36
N ASP A 677 20.51 10.01 -29.36
CA ASP A 677 21.57 10.41 -28.43
C ASP A 677 21.12 10.29 -26.96
N ALA A 678 19.85 10.61 -26.68
CA ALA A 678 19.29 10.46 -25.33
C ALA A 678 19.27 9.00 -24.85
N VAL A 679 18.99 8.05 -25.75
CA VAL A 679 19.06 6.60 -25.44
C VAL A 679 20.51 6.17 -25.19
N ASN A 680 21.43 6.61 -26.05
CA ASN A 680 22.85 6.30 -25.94
C ASN A 680 23.48 6.90 -24.69
N LEU A 681 23.11 8.14 -24.33
CA LEU A 681 23.63 8.82 -23.16
C LEU A 681 23.08 8.17 -21.87
N ALA A 682 21.79 7.88 -21.82
CA ALA A 682 21.19 7.14 -20.71
C ALA A 682 21.87 5.77 -20.50
N TYR A 683 22.13 5.04 -21.61
CA TYR A 683 22.85 3.77 -21.58
C TYR A 683 24.27 3.92 -21.03
N ARG A 684 25.02 4.92 -21.46
CA ARG A 684 26.42 5.14 -21.05
C ARG A 684 26.53 5.67 -19.63
N MET A 685 25.64 6.55 -19.21
CA MET A 685 25.66 7.13 -17.87
C MET A 685 25.57 6.08 -16.76
N ARG A 686 24.81 4.99 -16.95
CA ARG A 686 24.78 3.90 -15.99
C ARG A 686 26.13 3.22 -15.79
N ALA A 687 27.00 3.29 -16.78
CA ALA A 687 28.34 2.72 -16.75
C ALA A 687 29.46 3.72 -16.39
N ALA A 688 29.09 4.97 -16.09
CA ALA A 688 30.05 6.04 -15.73
C ALA A 688 30.72 5.82 -14.39
N THR A 689 30.13 4.99 -13.53
CA THR A 689 30.64 4.68 -12.19
C THR A 689 30.26 3.26 -11.81
N ASP A 690 31.08 2.62 -10.98
CA ASP A 690 30.77 1.32 -10.40
C ASP A 690 29.80 1.41 -9.22
N GLN A 691 29.48 2.61 -8.74
CA GLN A 691 28.54 2.85 -7.65
C GLN A 691 27.11 2.68 -8.14
N PRO A 692 26.26 1.99 -7.39
CA PRO A 692 24.83 1.92 -7.71
C PRO A 692 24.15 3.28 -7.46
N GLY A 693 23.14 3.58 -8.26
CA GLY A 693 22.40 4.84 -8.13
C GLY A 693 21.63 5.24 -9.38
N VAL A 694 21.01 6.39 -9.29
CA VAL A 694 20.35 7.05 -10.42
C VAL A 694 21.25 8.18 -10.93
N PHE A 695 21.65 8.06 -12.17
CA PHE A 695 22.56 8.98 -12.83
C PHE A 695 21.83 9.74 -13.93
N VAL A 696 22.07 11.02 -14.00
CA VAL A 696 21.35 11.90 -14.92
C VAL A 696 22.32 12.78 -15.70
N SER A 697 21.91 13.16 -16.89
CA SER A 697 22.62 14.12 -17.70
C SER A 697 22.54 15.55 -17.14
N GLN A 698 23.38 16.43 -17.68
CA GLN A 698 23.29 17.87 -17.41
C GLN A 698 21.90 18.44 -17.76
N ALA A 699 21.31 17.99 -18.88
CA ALA A 699 20.00 18.42 -19.32
C ALA A 699 18.87 18.08 -18.34
N VAL A 700 18.92 16.89 -17.78
CA VAL A 700 17.99 16.42 -16.75
C VAL A 700 18.19 17.18 -15.42
N ARG A 701 19.44 17.32 -14.99
CA ARG A 701 19.81 18.09 -13.79
C ARG A 701 19.31 19.54 -13.86
N ASP A 702 19.54 20.22 -14.98
CA ASP A 702 19.16 21.62 -15.13
C ASP A 702 17.63 21.83 -15.05
N ARG A 703 16.86 20.84 -15.52
CA ARG A 703 15.39 20.87 -15.42
C ARG A 703 14.86 20.52 -14.02
N LEU A 704 15.65 19.81 -13.21
CA LEU A 704 15.19 19.32 -11.91
C LEU A 704 16.01 19.85 -10.72
N ARG A 705 16.89 20.83 -10.92
CA ARG A 705 17.79 21.38 -9.89
C ARG A 705 17.07 21.97 -8.66
N GLU A 706 15.80 22.34 -8.80
CA GLU A 706 15.00 22.88 -7.70
C GLU A 706 14.26 21.75 -6.92
N ALA A 707 14.17 20.57 -7.51
CA ALA A 707 13.42 19.43 -6.96
C ALA A 707 14.32 18.39 -6.27
N TYR A 708 15.59 18.28 -6.71
CA TYR A 708 16.53 17.27 -6.22
C TYR A 708 17.92 17.87 -5.99
N ALA A 709 18.63 17.29 -5.02
CA ALA A 709 20.07 17.51 -4.86
C ALA A 709 20.82 16.58 -5.84
N PHE A 710 21.93 17.08 -6.36
CA PHE A 710 22.75 16.35 -7.32
C PHE A 710 24.22 16.45 -6.91
N THR A 711 24.91 15.32 -6.98
CA THR A 711 26.36 15.24 -6.83
C THR A 711 27.01 14.81 -8.13
N GLU A 712 28.15 15.38 -8.46
CA GLU A 712 28.89 14.97 -9.65
C GLU A 712 29.40 13.53 -9.46
N ALA A 713 29.10 12.67 -10.43
CA ALA A 713 29.39 11.23 -10.37
C ALA A 713 30.45 10.79 -11.38
N GLY A 714 30.89 11.68 -12.23
CA GLY A 714 31.90 11.38 -13.26
C GLY A 714 31.54 11.97 -14.61
N THR A 715 32.20 11.47 -15.64
CA THR A 715 31.97 11.92 -17.01
C THR A 715 31.86 10.72 -17.96
N VAL A 716 31.09 10.88 -19.02
CA VAL A 716 30.99 9.92 -20.13
C VAL A 716 31.26 10.62 -21.45
N ASP A 717 31.87 9.90 -22.37
CA ASP A 717 32.06 10.37 -23.73
C ASP A 717 30.87 9.95 -24.60
N LEU A 718 30.27 10.92 -25.27
CA LEU A 718 29.25 10.69 -26.29
C LEU A 718 29.73 11.33 -27.57
N GLN A 719 30.16 10.52 -28.56
CA GLN A 719 30.61 10.95 -29.89
C GLN A 719 31.72 12.01 -29.87
N GLY A 720 32.69 11.88 -28.90
CA GLY A 720 33.81 12.81 -28.78
C GLY A 720 33.51 14.06 -27.95
N THR A 721 32.32 14.15 -27.35
CA THR A 721 31.97 15.21 -26.42
C THR A 721 31.84 14.63 -25.00
N THR A 722 32.64 15.15 -24.08
CA THR A 722 32.58 14.74 -22.65
C THR A 722 31.36 15.36 -22.00
N GLN A 723 30.49 14.49 -21.43
CA GLN A 723 29.28 14.88 -20.71
C GLN A 723 29.46 14.59 -19.24
N THR A 724 29.16 15.56 -18.41
CA THR A 724 29.16 15.37 -16.93
C THR A 724 27.94 14.57 -16.52
N VAL A 725 28.17 13.60 -15.67
CA VAL A 725 27.12 12.74 -15.12
C VAL A 725 26.88 13.14 -13.66
N TRP A 726 25.62 13.30 -13.32
CA TRP A 726 25.18 13.70 -12.00
C TRP A 726 24.44 12.56 -11.34
N ARG A 727 24.73 12.31 -10.08
CA ARG A 727 23.96 11.39 -9.25
C ARG A 727 22.85 12.14 -8.56
N VAL A 728 21.65 11.58 -8.59
CA VAL A 728 20.50 12.08 -7.84
C VAL A 728 20.62 11.58 -6.40
N GLU A 729 20.50 12.47 -5.44
CA GLU A 729 20.57 12.18 -4.02
C GLU A 729 19.24 11.58 -3.49
#